data_0b9bc748f2ed8820a3a3ccc023e48333
#
_entry.id   0b9bc748f2ed8820a3a3ccc023e48333
#
_cell.length_a   1.000
_cell.length_b   1.000
_cell.length_c   1.000
_cell.angle_alpha   90.00
_cell.angle_beta   90.00
_cell.angle_gamma   90.00
#
_symmetry.space_group_name_H-M   'P 1'
#
loop_
_entity.id
_entity.type
_entity.pdbx_description
1 polymer ?
#
loop_
_entity_poly.entity_id
_entity_poly.type
_entity_poly.pdbx_seq_one_letter_code
_entity_poly.pdbx_strand_id
1 'polypeptide(L)'
;MALSKKQKENTKRKYKFPFILNWWKSLDRRVKLMTRRVIGGMLLIVSLYVLICCLSYLFTWKSDYSILDWSDVQALPANLGSRLGLKISWFLVGGCFGLSAFFLPVLTGLIGLHLCDTGKYRLSLKTAMKLLIAAPLFSFILAYVSGLVSSDHFFGGGLGGFAGAEFSKICEAAMGNTGTGLLLLVLLVFWLLLASRRFALWFVREAPAKVSAEETSTDATVKGGESSGMTAMYGGETGQEAAFGEGIPEDNPDDSPEELPEETLEPSPEVTAVVVEQQPSVTGSQPSVDGNQPVAVEPSVEGETGRDVIVATKDLDLEVKEELPRIDNREELERYQFPSLDLLQDYASSQFIVPQSEQSDYIFRIRTTLQNFKIKVQDITAIAGPTVTLYKVIPAPGVKMASIKNIQSDIGISLGAKGVRVVKLDDAVGIEVANSKSSIVPLKGVLNNEAFRETKAELPIAIGCTITKKVKVFDLCQAPHLLVAGATQQGKSVGLNVIVASLLYAKHPSELKFVFVDPKMVEFSSYGRLLKHYLAVLPTAASEEDEKSNAIIKKAKDAFDVLNSLCVEMDDRYKLLADAGVNKLKDYNEKYKDRKLLPTAGHKYLPYIVVVIDEFADLTMSSGFGQEGKALSRGISSAIIRLAQKGRAAGIHLIIATQRPSVSVITGDIKTNFPMRIAFRTVSRIDSQTILDSPGAENLIGKGDMLFYAGVETERIQCAYVSTDEIDKITKFIESQNGYKACYTTPYYLPEPPSTDGESGGAGGPIDISKIDDMFADAARLVVSSQRGSTSDLQRKLGLGYARAGRIMDQLEAAGVVGPQDGSKPRQVLVSDYAELESIITSFTTRNE
;
A
#
# COMPACT_ATOMS: atom_id res chain seq x y z
N MET A 1 -55.21 -4.32 -37.55
CA MET A 1 -54.06 -5.24 -37.47
C MET A 1 -52.95 -5.00 -38.54
N ALA A 2 -52.86 -3.79 -39.11
CA ALA A 2 -51.91 -3.43 -40.19
C ALA A 2 -50.97 -2.27 -39.82
N LEU A 3 -50.96 -1.80 -38.53
CA LEU A 3 -50.13 -0.66 -38.06
C LEU A 3 -48.96 -1.09 -37.15
N SER A 4 -48.76 -2.40 -36.88
CA SER A 4 -47.72 -2.86 -35.95
C SER A 4 -46.40 -3.31 -36.60
N LYS A 5 -46.32 -3.42 -37.91
CA LYS A 5 -45.09 -3.83 -38.64
C LYS A 5 -44.14 -2.70 -39.00
N LYS A 6 -44.61 -1.47 -39.13
CA LYS A 6 -43.78 -0.29 -39.45
C LYS A 6 -43.08 0.39 -38.25
N GLN A 7 -43.51 0.07 -37.03
CA GLN A 7 -42.84 0.60 -35.80
C GLN A 7 -41.74 -0.29 -35.27
N LYS A 8 -41.63 -1.55 -35.65
CA LYS A 8 -40.53 -2.44 -35.22
C LYS A 8 -39.25 -2.34 -36.06
N GLU A 9 -39.26 -1.60 -37.17
CA GLU A 9 -38.08 -1.43 -38.03
C GLU A 9 -37.24 -0.18 -37.66
N ASN A 10 -37.71 0.71 -36.78
CA ASN A 10 -37.01 1.95 -36.45
C ASN A 10 -36.21 1.97 -35.15
N THR A 11 -36.02 0.82 -34.42
CA THR A 11 -35.28 0.75 -33.17
C THR A 11 -33.98 -0.04 -33.25
N LYS A 12 -33.49 -0.36 -34.44
CA LYS A 12 -32.07 -0.77 -34.59
C LYS A 12 -31.24 0.47 -34.93
N ARG A 13 -30.91 1.31 -33.92
CA ARG A 13 -29.81 2.28 -34.01
C ARG A 13 -28.52 1.48 -34.19
N LYS A 14 -28.13 1.21 -35.40
CA LYS A 14 -26.78 0.84 -35.80
C LYS A 14 -25.89 2.00 -35.49
N TYR A 15 -24.88 1.77 -34.66
CA TYR A 15 -23.74 2.69 -34.54
C TYR A 15 -23.15 2.90 -35.93
N LYS A 16 -23.37 4.11 -36.48
CA LYS A 16 -22.88 4.51 -37.80
C LYS A 16 -21.42 4.96 -37.58
N PHE A 17 -20.46 4.22 -38.09
CA PHE A 17 -19.27 4.78 -38.71
C PHE A 17 -19.64 5.05 -40.19
N PRO A 18 -20.31 6.11 -40.53
CA PRO A 18 -20.92 6.24 -41.85
C PRO A 18 -20.01 6.91 -42.86
N PHE A 19 -19.00 7.70 -42.42
CA PHE A 19 -18.24 8.54 -43.35
C PHE A 19 -17.23 7.72 -44.17
N ILE A 20 -16.41 6.91 -43.52
CA ILE A 20 -15.35 6.11 -44.18
C ILE A 20 -15.97 5.00 -45.05
N LEU A 21 -17.02 4.34 -44.54
CA LEU A 21 -17.64 3.23 -45.25
C LEU A 21 -18.43 3.71 -46.50
N ASN A 22 -19.06 4.87 -46.44
CA ASN A 22 -19.76 5.46 -47.57
C ASN A 22 -18.78 6.09 -48.58
N TRP A 23 -17.72 6.71 -48.12
CA TRP A 23 -16.63 7.16 -48.99
C TRP A 23 -15.96 6.00 -49.69
N TRP A 24 -15.65 4.88 -48.99
CA TRP A 24 -15.12 3.68 -49.60
C TRP A 24 -16.05 3.05 -50.65
N LYS A 25 -17.36 3.07 -50.41
CA LYS A 25 -18.34 2.55 -51.38
C LYS A 25 -18.43 3.43 -52.65
N SER A 26 -18.21 4.74 -52.55
CA SER A 26 -18.28 5.66 -53.66
C SER A 26 -17.05 5.68 -54.58
N LEU A 27 -15.93 5.07 -54.17
CA LEU A 27 -14.70 5.04 -54.94
C LEU A 27 -14.84 4.09 -56.16
N ASP A 28 -14.23 4.48 -57.28
CA ASP A 28 -14.15 3.67 -58.47
C ASP A 28 -13.35 2.35 -58.23
N ARG A 29 -13.69 1.25 -58.97
CA ARG A 29 -13.06 -0.05 -58.77
C ARG A 29 -11.54 0.00 -58.92
N ARG A 30 -11.00 0.79 -59.84
CA ARG A 30 -9.56 0.94 -60.04
C ARG A 30 -8.92 1.62 -58.85
N VAL A 31 -9.52 2.68 -58.29
CA VAL A 31 -9.03 3.41 -57.13
C VAL A 31 -9.06 2.52 -55.87
N LYS A 32 -10.14 1.71 -55.66
CA LYS A 32 -10.22 0.72 -54.56
C LYS A 32 -9.07 -0.26 -54.61
N LEU A 33 -8.74 -0.75 -55.82
CA LEU A 33 -7.67 -1.73 -55.99
C LEU A 33 -6.29 -1.12 -55.76
N MET A 34 -6.06 0.09 -56.24
CA MET A 34 -4.84 0.84 -55.99
C MET A 34 -4.67 1.17 -54.47
N THR A 35 -5.72 1.65 -53.81
CA THR A 35 -5.71 1.93 -52.38
C THR A 35 -5.41 0.67 -51.54
N ARG A 36 -6.02 -0.50 -51.89
CA ARG A 36 -5.73 -1.78 -51.23
C ARG A 36 -4.23 -2.15 -51.36
N ARG A 37 -3.65 -2.00 -52.56
CA ARG A 37 -2.23 -2.30 -52.80
C ARG A 37 -1.30 -1.35 -52.03
N VAL A 38 -1.63 -0.08 -52.00
CA VAL A 38 -0.87 0.92 -51.22
C VAL A 38 -0.90 0.59 -49.73
N ILE A 39 -2.10 0.36 -49.15
CA ILE A 39 -2.26 -0.06 -47.76
C ILE A 39 -1.54 -1.37 -47.50
N GLY A 40 -1.63 -2.35 -48.40
CA GLY A 40 -0.93 -3.63 -48.30
C GLY A 40 0.60 -3.43 -48.24
N GLY A 41 1.15 -2.58 -49.13
CA GLY A 41 2.56 -2.23 -49.16
C GLY A 41 3.02 -1.51 -47.87
N MET A 42 2.22 -0.57 -47.38
CA MET A 42 2.50 0.09 -46.10
C MET A 42 2.53 -0.91 -44.93
N LEU A 43 1.56 -1.84 -44.88
CA LEU A 43 1.53 -2.87 -43.83
C LEU A 43 2.74 -3.82 -43.90
N LEU A 44 3.23 -4.13 -45.10
CA LEU A 44 4.44 -4.93 -45.28
C LEU A 44 5.67 -4.20 -44.72
N ILE A 45 5.84 -2.90 -45.01
CA ILE A 45 6.94 -2.08 -44.50
C ILE A 45 6.86 -1.99 -42.97
N VAL A 46 5.69 -1.73 -42.40
CA VAL A 46 5.49 -1.67 -40.95
C VAL A 46 5.77 -3.01 -40.30
N SER A 47 5.28 -4.11 -40.90
CA SER A 47 5.55 -5.47 -40.43
C SER A 47 7.03 -5.78 -40.38
N LEU A 48 7.76 -5.48 -41.46
CA LEU A 48 9.21 -5.68 -41.55
C LEU A 48 9.97 -4.83 -40.52
N TYR A 49 9.58 -3.55 -40.38
CA TYR A 49 10.16 -2.66 -39.37
C TYR A 49 9.98 -3.21 -37.95
N VAL A 50 8.74 -3.58 -37.55
CA VAL A 50 8.45 -4.13 -36.22
C VAL A 50 9.21 -5.43 -36.01
N LEU A 51 9.32 -6.29 -37.03
CA LEU A 51 10.08 -7.54 -36.95
C LEU A 51 11.56 -7.29 -36.67
N ILE A 52 12.20 -6.35 -37.41
CA ILE A 52 13.58 -5.96 -37.19
C ILE A 52 13.78 -5.38 -35.79
N CYS A 53 12.87 -4.51 -35.32
CA CYS A 53 12.94 -3.94 -33.97
C CYS A 53 12.84 -5.00 -32.88
N CYS A 54 11.90 -5.95 -33.01
CA CYS A 54 11.76 -7.05 -32.05
C CYS A 54 13.00 -7.99 -32.07
N LEU A 55 13.55 -8.30 -33.23
CA LEU A 55 14.77 -9.09 -33.34
C LEU A 55 15.97 -8.37 -32.72
N SER A 56 16.14 -7.08 -33.00
CA SER A 56 17.21 -6.26 -32.38
C SER A 56 17.06 -6.21 -30.86
N TYR A 57 15.82 -6.09 -30.36
CA TYR A 57 15.55 -6.04 -28.92
C TYR A 57 15.98 -7.30 -28.17
N LEU A 58 15.92 -8.49 -28.77
CA LEU A 58 16.41 -9.72 -28.14
C LEU A 58 17.90 -9.65 -27.76
N PHE A 59 18.70 -8.86 -28.47
CA PHE A 59 20.15 -8.71 -28.23
C PHE A 59 20.48 -7.45 -27.45
N THR A 60 19.67 -6.38 -27.56
CA THR A 60 19.98 -5.06 -27.00
C THR A 60 19.18 -4.74 -25.73
N TRP A 61 18.28 -5.60 -25.27
CA TRP A 61 17.35 -5.32 -24.15
C TRP A 61 18.06 -4.90 -22.85
N LYS A 62 19.25 -5.47 -22.55
CA LYS A 62 20.01 -5.14 -21.32
C LYS A 62 20.62 -3.73 -21.39
N SER A 63 21.21 -3.37 -22.53
CA SER A 63 21.81 -2.05 -22.75
C SER A 63 20.76 -0.95 -22.87
N ASP A 64 19.63 -1.26 -23.48
CA ASP A 64 18.58 -0.29 -23.78
C ASP A 64 17.56 -0.13 -22.66
N TYR A 65 17.57 -1.00 -21.63
CA TYR A 65 16.59 -0.97 -20.54
C TYR A 65 16.61 0.35 -19.75
N SER A 66 17.80 0.94 -19.57
CA SER A 66 17.97 2.24 -18.91
C SER A 66 17.47 3.43 -19.72
N ILE A 67 17.25 3.26 -21.04
CA ILE A 67 16.88 4.34 -21.98
C ILE A 67 15.37 4.34 -22.28
N LEU A 68 14.59 3.44 -21.68
CA LEU A 68 13.14 3.33 -21.92
C LEU A 68 12.36 4.55 -21.45
N ASP A 69 12.89 5.34 -20.52
CA ASP A 69 12.29 6.59 -20.06
C ASP A 69 12.70 7.79 -20.95
N TRP A 70 11.74 8.69 -21.19
CA TRP A 70 11.93 9.87 -22.07
C TRP A 70 12.80 10.98 -21.44
N SER A 71 13.33 10.79 -20.26
CA SER A 71 14.05 11.82 -19.49
C SER A 71 15.40 12.19 -20.11
N ASP A 72 16.02 11.29 -20.85
CA ASP A 72 17.34 11.52 -21.46
C ASP A 72 17.23 11.61 -22.98
N VAL A 73 17.10 12.83 -23.48
CA VAL A 73 16.90 13.11 -24.93
C VAL A 73 18.16 12.83 -25.74
N GLN A 74 19.34 12.71 -25.11
CA GLN A 74 20.63 12.58 -25.81
C GLN A 74 21.11 11.13 -25.97
N ALA A 75 20.62 10.17 -25.18
CA ALA A 75 21.06 8.77 -25.28
C ALA A 75 20.46 8.08 -26.51
N LEU A 76 21.30 7.55 -27.38
CA LEU A 76 20.89 6.75 -28.55
C LEU A 76 20.78 5.27 -28.13
N PRO A 77 19.62 4.61 -28.31
CA PRO A 77 19.49 3.19 -28.03
C PRO A 77 20.22 2.34 -29.05
N ALA A 78 20.69 1.18 -28.62
CA ALA A 78 21.35 0.21 -29.48
C ALA A 78 20.38 -0.54 -30.41
N ASN A 79 19.05 -0.43 -30.15
CA ASN A 79 18.03 -1.02 -31.00
C ASN A 79 18.02 -0.42 -32.41
N LEU A 80 18.04 -1.27 -33.43
CA LEU A 80 18.09 -0.86 -34.85
C LEU A 80 16.92 0.05 -35.27
N GLY A 81 15.79 -0.03 -34.61
CA GLY A 81 14.65 0.87 -34.85
C GLY A 81 14.70 2.17 -34.05
N SER A 82 15.87 2.50 -33.44
CA SER A 82 16.05 3.67 -32.60
C SER A 82 15.01 3.71 -31.46
N ARG A 83 14.67 4.88 -30.92
CA ARG A 83 13.76 5.03 -29.76
C ARG A 83 12.34 4.53 -30.03
N LEU A 84 11.81 4.74 -31.22
CA LEU A 84 10.46 4.26 -31.57
C LEU A 84 10.45 2.73 -31.66
N GLY A 85 11.47 2.13 -32.30
CA GLY A 85 11.63 0.69 -32.39
C GLY A 85 11.83 0.05 -31.03
N LEU A 86 12.65 0.66 -30.16
CA LEU A 86 12.84 0.19 -28.79
C LEU A 86 11.51 0.16 -28.02
N LYS A 87 10.70 1.21 -28.08
CA LYS A 87 9.41 1.26 -27.38
C LYS A 87 8.40 0.25 -27.89
N ILE A 88 8.30 0.10 -29.22
CA ILE A 88 7.41 -0.89 -29.83
C ILE A 88 7.85 -2.30 -29.44
N SER A 89 9.13 -2.61 -29.55
CA SER A 89 9.66 -3.93 -29.21
C SER A 89 9.59 -4.22 -27.71
N TRP A 90 9.89 -3.25 -26.84
CA TRP A 90 9.70 -3.40 -25.40
C TRP A 90 8.23 -3.64 -25.04
N PHE A 91 7.31 -2.88 -25.63
CA PHE A 91 5.86 -3.09 -25.39
C PHE A 91 5.41 -4.48 -25.82
N LEU A 92 5.82 -4.95 -27.01
CA LEU A 92 5.40 -6.23 -27.55
C LEU A 92 6.11 -7.42 -26.86
N VAL A 93 7.43 -7.33 -26.67
CA VAL A 93 8.24 -8.44 -26.14
C VAL A 93 8.33 -8.35 -24.62
N GLY A 94 8.79 -7.25 -24.03
CA GLY A 94 8.92 -7.11 -22.59
C GLY A 94 7.57 -7.01 -21.87
N GLY A 95 6.68 -6.12 -22.34
CA GLY A 95 5.42 -5.80 -21.69
C GLY A 95 4.30 -6.78 -21.93
N CYS A 96 4.13 -7.28 -23.17
CA CYS A 96 2.95 -8.09 -23.51
C CYS A 96 3.23 -9.59 -23.66
N PHE A 97 3.92 -9.98 -24.75
CA PHE A 97 3.85 -11.36 -25.23
C PHE A 97 5.17 -12.14 -25.16
N GLY A 98 6.27 -11.56 -24.72
CA GLY A 98 7.56 -12.22 -24.73
C GLY A 98 8.02 -12.63 -26.14
N LEU A 99 8.61 -13.81 -26.27
CA LEU A 99 8.98 -14.36 -27.56
C LEU A 99 7.80 -14.63 -28.49
N SER A 100 6.60 -14.80 -27.97
CA SER A 100 5.40 -15.00 -28.81
C SER A 100 4.93 -13.72 -29.50
N ALA A 101 5.48 -12.55 -29.19
CA ALA A 101 5.20 -11.28 -29.86
C ALA A 101 5.45 -11.36 -31.39
N PHE A 102 6.35 -12.24 -31.86
CA PHE A 102 6.64 -12.42 -33.28
C PHE A 102 5.48 -12.90 -34.14
N PHE A 103 4.45 -13.49 -33.54
CA PHE A 103 3.22 -13.86 -34.28
C PHE A 103 2.49 -12.62 -34.84
N LEU A 104 2.61 -11.45 -34.19
CA LEU A 104 1.90 -10.23 -34.58
C LEU A 104 2.47 -9.58 -35.85
N PRO A 105 3.80 -9.32 -35.98
CA PRO A 105 4.36 -8.83 -37.24
C PRO A 105 4.20 -9.84 -38.38
N VAL A 106 4.28 -11.15 -38.11
CA VAL A 106 3.97 -12.17 -39.16
C VAL A 106 2.51 -12.05 -39.62
N LEU A 107 1.57 -11.89 -38.73
CA LEU A 107 0.14 -11.72 -39.08
C LEU A 107 -0.08 -10.44 -39.90
N THR A 108 0.52 -9.29 -39.47
CA THR A 108 0.39 -8.02 -40.20
C THR A 108 1.04 -8.10 -41.58
N GLY A 109 2.17 -8.80 -41.72
CA GLY A 109 2.80 -9.07 -43.00
C GLY A 109 1.96 -9.91 -43.93
N LEU A 110 1.34 -11.01 -43.44
CA LEU A 110 0.40 -11.83 -44.24
C LEU A 110 -0.85 -11.07 -44.67
N ILE A 111 -1.36 -10.15 -43.82
CA ILE A 111 -2.46 -9.25 -44.18
C ILE A 111 -1.99 -8.28 -45.28
N GLY A 112 -0.79 -7.73 -45.16
CA GLY A 112 -0.21 -6.87 -46.19
C GLY A 112 -0.06 -7.58 -47.54
N LEU A 113 0.47 -8.81 -47.54
CA LEU A 113 0.57 -9.66 -48.76
C LEU A 113 -0.81 -9.92 -49.35
N HIS A 114 -1.80 -10.25 -48.52
CA HIS A 114 -3.17 -10.49 -48.99
C HIS A 114 -3.82 -9.27 -49.65
N LEU A 115 -3.48 -8.05 -49.15
CA LEU A 115 -3.98 -6.81 -49.72
C LEU A 115 -3.25 -6.42 -51.02
N CYS A 116 -1.97 -6.73 -51.13
CA CYS A 116 -1.16 -6.43 -52.33
C CYS A 116 -1.49 -7.37 -53.49
N ASP A 117 -1.71 -8.65 -53.21
CA ASP A 117 -1.89 -9.67 -54.25
C ASP A 117 -3.36 -10.09 -54.35
N THR A 118 -3.98 -9.83 -55.49
CA THR A 118 -5.41 -10.11 -55.77
C THR A 118 -5.69 -11.52 -56.26
N GLY A 119 -4.68 -12.40 -56.39
CA GLY A 119 -4.89 -13.71 -57.05
C GLY A 119 -4.25 -14.94 -56.39
N LYS A 120 -3.02 -14.86 -55.94
CA LYS A 120 -2.22 -16.00 -55.49
C LYS A 120 -2.31 -16.28 -53.97
N TYR A 121 -2.38 -15.26 -53.10
CA TYR A 121 -2.40 -15.42 -51.65
C TYR A 121 -3.73 -14.98 -51.03
N ARG A 122 -4.64 -15.94 -50.78
CA ARG A 122 -5.85 -15.70 -50.00
C ARG A 122 -5.59 -16.05 -48.55
N LEU A 123 -5.37 -15.03 -47.71
CA LEU A 123 -5.36 -15.21 -46.25
C LEU A 123 -6.77 -15.61 -45.82
N SER A 124 -6.93 -16.84 -45.31
CA SER A 124 -8.21 -17.24 -44.76
C SER A 124 -8.40 -16.62 -43.36
N LEU A 125 -9.61 -16.23 -43.04
CA LEU A 125 -9.96 -15.71 -41.70
C LEU A 125 -9.53 -16.71 -40.61
N LYS A 126 -9.61 -18.02 -40.90
CA LYS A 126 -9.17 -19.09 -40.00
C LYS A 126 -7.66 -19.02 -39.72
N THR A 127 -6.80 -18.72 -40.71
CA THR A 127 -5.35 -18.56 -40.52
C THR A 127 -5.03 -17.30 -39.73
N ALA A 128 -5.71 -16.18 -40.00
CA ALA A 128 -5.54 -14.95 -39.24
C ALA A 128 -5.92 -15.17 -37.77
N MET A 129 -7.03 -15.79 -37.47
CA MET A 129 -7.46 -16.13 -36.10
C MET A 129 -6.48 -17.07 -35.38
N LYS A 130 -5.90 -18.05 -36.08
CA LYS A 130 -4.91 -18.97 -35.49
C LYS A 130 -3.68 -18.21 -35.01
N LEU A 131 -3.13 -17.29 -35.81
CA LEU A 131 -1.98 -16.47 -35.44
C LEU A 131 -2.29 -15.45 -34.35
N LEU A 132 -3.49 -14.88 -34.38
CA LEU A 132 -3.92 -13.93 -33.35
C LEU A 132 -4.07 -14.60 -31.98
N ILE A 133 -4.60 -15.81 -31.92
CA ILE A 133 -4.75 -16.60 -30.69
C ILE A 133 -3.40 -17.19 -30.25
N ALA A 134 -2.46 -17.46 -31.16
CA ALA A 134 -1.15 -18.00 -30.84
C ALA A 134 -0.34 -17.06 -29.94
N ALA A 135 -0.36 -15.75 -30.17
CA ALA A 135 0.44 -14.82 -29.42
C ALA A 135 0.16 -14.87 -27.90
N PRO A 136 -1.08 -14.69 -27.39
CA PRO A 136 -1.36 -14.78 -25.95
C PRO A 136 -1.22 -16.21 -25.41
N LEU A 137 -1.58 -17.24 -26.17
CA LEU A 137 -1.46 -18.62 -25.72
C LEU A 137 -0.02 -19.04 -25.49
N PHE A 138 0.88 -18.78 -26.46
CA PHE A 138 2.29 -19.12 -26.32
C PHE A 138 2.99 -18.20 -25.31
N SER A 139 2.55 -16.95 -25.14
CA SER A 139 3.00 -16.07 -24.07
C SER A 139 2.76 -16.72 -22.70
N PHE A 140 1.55 -17.22 -22.46
CA PHE A 140 1.18 -17.90 -21.23
C PHE A 140 1.98 -19.20 -21.00
N ILE A 141 2.13 -20.03 -22.06
CA ILE A 141 2.92 -21.27 -21.98
C ILE A 141 4.39 -20.97 -21.64
N LEU A 142 5.02 -20.01 -22.33
CA LEU A 142 6.39 -19.64 -22.11
C LEU A 142 6.62 -19.03 -20.71
N ALA A 143 5.67 -18.24 -20.20
CA ALA A 143 5.72 -17.69 -18.85
C ALA A 143 5.65 -18.80 -17.80
N TYR A 144 4.70 -19.74 -17.93
CA TYR A 144 4.56 -20.86 -17.01
C TYR A 144 5.80 -21.75 -16.99
N VAL A 145 6.30 -22.15 -18.17
CA VAL A 145 7.49 -23.00 -18.28
C VAL A 145 8.73 -22.28 -17.73
N SER A 146 8.92 -20.98 -18.01
CA SER A 146 10.04 -20.22 -17.45
C SER A 146 9.96 -20.08 -15.94
N GLY A 147 8.75 -19.96 -15.36
CA GLY A 147 8.52 -19.95 -13.92
C GLY A 147 8.90 -21.27 -13.22
N LEU A 148 8.76 -22.40 -13.92
CA LEU A 148 9.15 -23.72 -13.38
C LEU A 148 10.67 -23.98 -13.45
N VAL A 149 11.39 -23.34 -14.38
CA VAL A 149 12.81 -23.64 -14.65
C VAL A 149 13.75 -22.64 -14.01
N SER A 150 13.42 -21.35 -14.01
CA SER A 150 14.29 -20.29 -13.47
C SER A 150 13.56 -18.96 -13.30
N SER A 151 13.98 -18.19 -12.31
CA SER A 151 13.43 -16.86 -12.00
C SER A 151 14.04 -15.72 -12.83
N ASP A 152 14.78 -16.00 -13.89
CA ASP A 152 15.50 -14.97 -14.62
C ASP A 152 14.54 -14.08 -15.43
N HIS A 153 14.68 -12.78 -15.24
CA HIS A 153 13.90 -11.75 -15.91
C HIS A 153 14.44 -11.47 -17.33
N PHE A 154 14.36 -12.44 -18.23
CA PHE A 154 14.72 -12.23 -19.64
C PHE A 154 13.83 -11.15 -20.26
N PHE A 155 14.43 -10.30 -21.08
CA PHE A 155 13.75 -9.23 -21.85
C PHE A 155 12.96 -8.23 -21.01
N GLY A 156 13.22 -8.15 -19.70
CA GLY A 156 12.52 -7.26 -18.77
C GLY A 156 11.15 -7.73 -18.28
N GLY A 157 10.56 -8.77 -18.90
CA GLY A 157 9.25 -9.33 -18.51
C GLY A 157 9.19 -10.86 -18.51
N GLY A 158 10.34 -11.55 -18.69
CA GLY A 158 10.40 -13.00 -18.83
C GLY A 158 10.16 -13.48 -20.27
N LEU A 159 10.35 -14.79 -20.53
CA LEU A 159 10.19 -15.39 -21.86
C LEU A 159 8.76 -15.22 -22.43
N GLY A 160 7.75 -15.18 -21.56
CA GLY A 160 6.36 -14.94 -21.93
C GLY A 160 5.93 -13.47 -21.93
N GLY A 161 6.81 -12.53 -21.53
CA GLY A 161 6.49 -11.13 -21.31
C GLY A 161 5.72 -10.90 -19.99
N PHE A 162 5.62 -9.65 -19.56
CA PHE A 162 5.02 -9.29 -18.27
C PHE A 162 3.54 -9.74 -18.17
N ALA A 163 2.74 -9.56 -19.25
CA ALA A 163 1.34 -9.97 -19.25
C ALA A 163 1.15 -11.49 -19.14
N GLY A 164 2.00 -12.27 -19.80
CA GLY A 164 2.00 -13.73 -19.67
C GLY A 164 2.38 -14.20 -18.28
N ALA A 165 3.40 -13.56 -17.68
CA ALA A 165 3.86 -13.87 -16.33
C ALA A 165 2.81 -13.54 -15.27
N GLU A 166 2.14 -12.37 -15.34
CA GLU A 166 1.07 -12.01 -14.40
C GLU A 166 -0.15 -12.94 -14.54
N PHE A 167 -0.51 -13.29 -15.77
CA PHE A 167 -1.62 -14.25 -15.99
C PHE A 167 -1.29 -15.65 -15.46
N SER A 168 -0.03 -16.11 -15.61
CA SER A 168 0.44 -17.37 -15.02
C SER A 168 0.31 -17.36 -13.49
N LYS A 169 0.78 -16.31 -12.83
CA LYS A 169 0.67 -16.16 -11.36
C LYS A 169 -0.79 -16.16 -10.88
N ILE A 170 -1.68 -15.47 -11.60
CA ILE A 170 -3.11 -15.45 -11.25
C ILE A 170 -3.70 -16.86 -11.33
N CYS A 171 -3.38 -17.62 -12.38
CA CYS A 171 -3.86 -19.00 -12.55
C CYS A 171 -3.23 -19.94 -11.49
N GLU A 172 -1.94 -19.79 -11.22
CA GLU A 172 -1.24 -20.55 -10.18
C GLU A 172 -1.80 -20.28 -8.78
N ALA A 173 -2.13 -19.04 -8.47
CA ALA A 173 -2.78 -18.67 -7.21
C ALA A 173 -4.20 -19.23 -7.08
N ALA A 174 -4.93 -19.36 -8.21
CA ALA A 174 -6.31 -19.84 -8.22
C ALA A 174 -6.43 -21.37 -8.23
N MET A 175 -5.53 -22.07 -8.93
CA MET A 175 -5.65 -23.52 -9.21
C MET A 175 -4.39 -24.32 -8.85
N GLY A 176 -3.36 -23.66 -8.31
CA GLY A 176 -2.04 -24.25 -8.08
C GLY A 176 -1.26 -24.53 -9.37
N ASN A 177 0.01 -24.92 -9.24
CA ASN A 177 0.88 -25.20 -10.40
C ASN A 177 0.34 -26.34 -11.26
N THR A 178 -0.11 -27.43 -10.64
CA THR A 178 -0.66 -28.59 -11.39
C THR A 178 -1.92 -28.22 -12.17
N GLY A 179 -2.85 -27.46 -11.56
CA GLY A 179 -4.07 -27.00 -12.20
C GLY A 179 -3.81 -26.08 -13.39
N THR A 180 -2.85 -25.14 -13.24
CA THR A 180 -2.42 -24.23 -14.31
C THR A 180 -1.80 -25.00 -15.49
N GLY A 181 -0.94 -26.00 -15.21
CA GLY A 181 -0.36 -26.85 -16.24
C GLY A 181 -1.42 -27.64 -17.03
N LEU A 182 -2.43 -28.17 -16.35
CA LEU A 182 -3.53 -28.88 -16.97
C LEU A 182 -4.40 -27.95 -17.85
N LEU A 183 -4.70 -26.75 -17.36
CA LEU A 183 -5.40 -25.72 -18.14
C LEU A 183 -4.64 -25.38 -19.42
N LEU A 184 -3.33 -25.18 -19.34
CA LEU A 184 -2.47 -24.88 -20.49
C LEU A 184 -2.47 -26.03 -21.51
N LEU A 185 -2.42 -27.28 -21.05
CA LEU A 185 -2.50 -28.45 -21.91
C LEU A 185 -3.83 -28.48 -22.67
N VAL A 186 -4.94 -28.23 -21.98
CA VAL A 186 -6.27 -28.18 -22.61
C VAL A 186 -6.33 -27.05 -23.65
N LEU A 187 -5.85 -25.86 -23.33
CA LEU A 187 -5.81 -24.72 -24.25
C LEU A 187 -4.91 -25.00 -25.47
N LEU A 188 -3.79 -25.68 -25.28
CA LEU A 188 -2.88 -26.07 -26.35
C LEU A 188 -3.51 -27.10 -27.28
N VAL A 189 -4.15 -28.14 -26.71
CA VAL A 189 -4.88 -29.14 -27.49
C VAL A 189 -6.03 -28.50 -28.30
N PHE A 190 -6.78 -27.59 -27.67
CA PHE A 190 -7.83 -26.84 -28.36
C PHE A 190 -7.28 -25.99 -29.50
N TRP A 191 -6.17 -25.27 -29.28
CA TRP A 191 -5.51 -24.53 -30.35
C TRP A 191 -5.00 -25.45 -31.48
N LEU A 192 -4.42 -26.63 -31.18
CA LEU A 192 -3.93 -27.60 -32.14
C LEU A 192 -5.09 -28.16 -32.99
N LEU A 193 -6.25 -28.40 -32.40
CA LEU A 193 -7.46 -28.80 -33.12
C LEU A 193 -7.90 -27.72 -34.13
N LEU A 194 -7.79 -26.44 -33.76
CA LEU A 194 -8.07 -25.33 -34.68
C LEU A 194 -6.94 -25.11 -35.69
N ALA A 195 -5.67 -25.32 -35.28
CA ALA A 195 -4.52 -25.04 -36.11
C ALA A 195 -4.24 -26.10 -37.18
N SER A 196 -4.44 -27.39 -36.86
CA SER A 196 -4.07 -28.51 -37.74
C SER A 196 -5.23 -29.43 -38.05
N ARG A 197 -5.66 -29.48 -39.35
CA ARG A 197 -6.68 -30.41 -39.81
C ARG A 197 -6.26 -31.88 -39.64
N ARG A 198 -4.95 -32.17 -39.75
CA ARG A 198 -4.42 -33.52 -39.54
C ARG A 198 -4.53 -33.95 -38.08
N PHE A 199 -4.24 -33.06 -37.15
CA PHE A 199 -4.38 -33.28 -35.70
C PHE A 199 -5.85 -33.48 -35.33
N ALA A 200 -6.76 -32.64 -35.85
CA ALA A 200 -8.20 -32.78 -35.62
C ALA A 200 -8.74 -34.14 -36.13
N LEU A 201 -8.31 -34.56 -37.31
CA LEU A 201 -8.70 -35.88 -37.87
C LEU A 201 -8.09 -37.04 -37.10
N TRP A 202 -6.88 -36.89 -36.58
CA TRP A 202 -6.25 -37.91 -35.73
C TRP A 202 -6.98 -38.01 -34.37
N PHE A 203 -7.40 -36.90 -33.81
CA PHE A 203 -8.09 -36.84 -32.50
C PHE A 203 -9.52 -37.43 -32.56
N VAL A 204 -10.20 -37.36 -33.71
CA VAL A 204 -11.55 -37.88 -33.95
C VAL A 204 -11.54 -39.30 -34.55
N ARG A 205 -10.36 -39.94 -34.60
CA ARG A 205 -10.26 -41.29 -35.17
C ARG A 205 -11.01 -42.28 -34.30
N GLU A 206 -12.19 -42.69 -34.72
CA GLU A 206 -12.95 -43.75 -34.08
C GLU A 206 -12.14 -45.05 -34.12
N ALA A 207 -12.08 -45.74 -32.98
CA ALA A 207 -11.56 -47.11 -32.95
C ALA A 207 -12.39 -47.98 -33.91
N PRO A 208 -11.76 -48.90 -34.73
CA PRO A 208 -12.52 -49.75 -35.63
C PRO A 208 -13.51 -50.60 -34.82
N ALA A 209 -14.79 -50.45 -35.14
CA ALA A 209 -15.85 -51.26 -34.54
C ALA A 209 -15.57 -52.75 -34.80
N LYS A 210 -15.57 -53.56 -33.75
CA LYS A 210 -15.58 -55.01 -33.85
C LYS A 210 -16.89 -55.44 -34.58
N VAL A 211 -16.75 -55.89 -35.83
CA VAL A 211 -17.85 -56.45 -36.57
C VAL A 211 -18.11 -57.82 -35.95
N SER A 212 -19.26 -58.01 -35.30
CA SER A 212 -19.86 -59.27 -34.98
C SER A 212 -20.51 -59.85 -36.23
N ALA A 213 -20.02 -60.95 -36.64
CA ALA A 213 -20.62 -61.76 -37.69
C ALA A 213 -21.97 -62.37 -37.27
N GLU A 214 -23.05 -62.03 -37.96
CA GLU A 214 -24.22 -62.84 -37.98
C GLU A 214 -24.84 -62.80 -39.40
N GLU A 215 -25.11 -64.01 -39.97
CA GLU A 215 -25.57 -64.35 -41.29
C GLU A 215 -26.93 -63.75 -41.63
N THR A 216 -27.12 -63.40 -42.88
CA THR A 216 -28.12 -64.12 -43.73
C THR A 216 -28.14 -63.58 -45.19
N SER A 217 -28.09 -64.54 -46.05
CA SER A 217 -28.29 -64.57 -47.50
C SER A 217 -29.43 -63.73 -48.05
N THR A 218 -29.26 -63.12 -49.21
CA THR A 218 -29.87 -63.51 -50.48
C THR A 218 -29.68 -62.42 -51.55
N ASP A 219 -29.20 -62.95 -52.68
CA ASP A 219 -29.56 -62.73 -54.06
C ASP A 219 -29.33 -61.46 -54.86
N ALA A 220 -28.54 -61.66 -55.83
CA ALA A 220 -28.73 -61.40 -57.28
C ALA A 220 -28.35 -60.04 -57.88
N THR A 221 -27.41 -60.18 -58.72
CA THR A 221 -27.25 -59.89 -60.15
C THR A 221 -26.54 -58.61 -60.58
N VAL A 222 -25.32 -58.81 -61.08
CA VAL A 222 -24.83 -58.61 -62.46
C VAL A 222 -24.35 -57.24 -62.93
N LYS A 223 -23.12 -57.30 -63.46
CA LYS A 223 -22.36 -56.43 -64.42
C LYS A 223 -21.53 -55.35 -63.83
N GLY A 224 -20.21 -55.22 -64.02
CA GLY A 224 -19.33 -55.79 -65.08
C GLY A 224 -18.25 -54.82 -65.36
N GLY A 225 -17.02 -55.24 -65.53
CA GLY A 225 -16.00 -54.43 -66.20
C GLY A 225 -14.74 -54.12 -65.32
N GLU A 226 -13.82 -55.04 -65.34
CA GLU A 226 -12.43 -54.89 -65.90
C GLU A 226 -11.61 -53.73 -65.49
N SER A 227 -10.34 -53.75 -65.08
CA SER A 227 -9.29 -54.77 -65.30
C SER A 227 -8.00 -54.28 -64.51
N SER A 228 -7.21 -55.27 -64.15
CA SER A 228 -5.77 -55.30 -64.08
C SER A 228 -5.06 -54.29 -63.11
N GLY A 229 -4.15 -54.65 -62.39
CA GLY A 229 -3.31 -55.84 -62.26
C GLY A 229 -2.09 -55.55 -61.42
N MET A 230 -1.64 -56.66 -60.89
CA MET A 230 -0.24 -57.03 -60.63
C MET A 230 0.54 -56.31 -59.52
N THR A 231 0.93 -57.03 -58.53
CA THR A 231 2.02 -57.95 -58.27
C THR A 231 2.93 -57.33 -57.15
N ALA A 232 3.04 -57.93 -56.10
CA ALA A 232 3.87 -59.01 -55.49
C ALA A 232 4.91 -58.40 -54.55
N MET A 233 5.15 -58.92 -53.47
CA MET A 233 5.76 -60.12 -52.96
C MET A 233 6.77 -59.77 -51.83
N TYR A 234 6.78 -60.70 -50.87
CA TYR A 234 7.77 -61.16 -49.91
C TYR A 234 8.01 -60.25 -48.69
N GLY A 235 8.01 -60.73 -47.48
CA GLY A 235 8.40 -61.97 -46.78
C GLY A 235 9.02 -61.49 -45.50
N GLY A 236 8.87 -61.97 -44.33
CA GLY A 236 8.88 -63.26 -43.76
C GLY A 236 9.38 -63.07 -42.34
N GLU A 237 8.71 -63.81 -41.48
CA GLU A 237 9.30 -64.61 -40.36
C GLU A 237 10.04 -63.89 -39.21
N THR A 238 9.88 -64.10 -37.97
CA THR A 238 9.71 -65.19 -37.01
C THR A 238 9.95 -64.57 -35.65
N GLY A 239 9.50 -64.89 -34.53
CA GLY A 239 8.91 -66.01 -33.88
C GLY A 239 8.91 -65.77 -32.36
N GLN A 240 7.97 -66.38 -31.75
CA GLN A 240 7.98 -67.10 -30.44
C GLN A 240 8.21 -66.33 -29.14
N GLU A 241 7.21 -66.39 -28.30
CA GLU A 241 6.85 -67.27 -27.16
C GLU A 241 7.40 -66.72 -25.84
N ALA A 242 6.77 -66.72 -24.68
CA ALA A 242 5.82 -67.56 -23.97
C ALA A 242 5.24 -66.75 -22.82
N ALA A 243 4.01 -66.73 -22.40
CA ALA A 243 3.18 -67.68 -21.69
C ALA A 243 3.31 -67.64 -20.16
N PHE A 244 2.13 -67.84 -19.55
CA PHE A 244 1.73 -68.04 -18.14
C PHE A 244 1.28 -66.81 -17.37
N GLY A 245 0.10 -66.75 -16.76
CA GLY A 245 -1.00 -67.64 -16.55
C GLY A 245 -1.78 -67.24 -15.32
N GLU A 246 -3.12 -67.26 -15.40
CA GLU A 246 -4.11 -67.53 -14.34
C GLU A 246 -4.20 -66.57 -13.14
N GLY A 247 -5.35 -66.09 -12.65
CA GLY A 247 -6.71 -66.58 -12.76
C GLY A 247 -7.68 -65.62 -12.09
N ILE A 248 -8.90 -65.69 -12.55
CA ILE A 248 -10.13 -65.05 -12.07
C ILE A 248 -10.70 -65.89 -10.91
N PRO A 249 -11.49 -65.40 -9.89
CA PRO A 249 -12.93 -65.24 -10.17
C PRO A 249 -13.62 -64.03 -9.56
N GLU A 250 -14.77 -63.79 -10.19
CA GLU A 250 -15.95 -62.94 -9.90
C GLU A 250 -16.47 -63.13 -8.45
N ASP A 251 -17.04 -62.07 -7.84
CA ASP A 251 -18.48 -62.02 -7.54
C ASP A 251 -18.88 -60.63 -6.98
N ASN A 252 -20.02 -60.15 -7.40
CA ASN A 252 -20.84 -59.02 -6.98
C ASN A 252 -21.93 -59.50 -5.99
N PRO A 253 -22.88 -58.73 -5.44
CA PRO A 253 -22.92 -57.29 -4.98
C PRO A 253 -23.53 -57.17 -3.55
N ASP A 254 -23.81 -55.88 -3.17
CA ASP A 254 -24.62 -55.41 -2.05
C ASP A 254 -23.89 -55.21 -0.72
N ASP A 255 -23.71 -54.01 -0.29
CA ASP A 255 -24.51 -53.36 0.78
C ASP A 255 -24.01 -51.92 1.11
N SER A 256 -24.94 -51.13 1.60
CA SER A 256 -24.89 -49.69 1.94
C SER A 256 -23.99 -49.36 3.16
N PRO A 257 -23.79 -48.06 3.54
CA PRO A 257 -22.59 -47.55 4.15
C PRO A 257 -22.57 -47.65 5.67
N GLU A 258 -21.45 -48.05 6.23
CA GLU A 258 -21.12 -47.98 7.63
C GLU A 258 -20.30 -46.69 7.92
N GLU A 259 -20.81 -45.97 8.90
CA GLU A 259 -20.21 -44.83 9.55
C GLU A 259 -18.87 -45.20 10.18
N LEU A 260 -17.83 -44.34 9.96
CA LEU A 260 -16.58 -44.38 10.73
C LEU A 260 -16.70 -43.49 11.96
N PRO A 261 -16.16 -43.89 13.11
CA PRO A 261 -16.35 -43.20 14.40
C PRO A 261 -15.47 -41.95 14.53
N GLU A 262 -16.07 -40.88 15.06
CA GLU A 262 -15.42 -39.67 15.54
C GLU A 262 -14.42 -40.02 16.66
N GLU A 263 -13.14 -39.68 16.48
CA GLU A 263 -12.16 -39.61 17.58
C GLU A 263 -12.42 -38.31 18.37
N THR A 264 -12.92 -38.48 19.57
CA THR A 264 -13.02 -37.47 20.62
C THR A 264 -11.64 -37.09 21.10
N LEU A 265 -11.24 -35.83 20.81
CA LEU A 265 -10.14 -35.16 21.50
C LEU A 265 -10.69 -34.51 22.78
N GLU A 266 -10.25 -35.03 23.93
CA GLU A 266 -10.48 -34.42 25.24
C GLU A 266 -9.78 -33.05 25.36
N PRO A 267 -10.41 -32.05 25.98
CA PRO A 267 -9.78 -30.78 26.26
C PRO A 267 -8.99 -30.80 27.57
N SER A 268 -7.78 -30.26 27.54
CA SER A 268 -6.95 -29.96 28.70
C SER A 268 -7.59 -28.90 29.62
N PRO A 269 -7.30 -28.96 30.94
CA PRO A 269 -8.12 -28.25 31.94
C PRO A 269 -7.90 -26.74 31.97
N GLU A 270 -9.03 -26.04 32.03
CA GLU A 270 -9.13 -24.60 32.32
C GLU A 270 -8.64 -24.30 33.73
N VAL A 271 -7.76 -23.34 33.85
CA VAL A 271 -7.41 -22.68 35.10
C VAL A 271 -8.52 -21.73 35.48
N THR A 272 -9.29 -22.11 36.48
CA THR A 272 -10.36 -21.32 37.08
C THR A 272 -9.76 -20.15 37.87
N ALA A 273 -9.93 -18.93 37.41
CA ALA A 273 -9.70 -17.74 38.20
C ALA A 273 -10.91 -17.49 39.11
N VAL A 274 -10.67 -17.58 40.39
CA VAL A 274 -11.67 -17.24 41.44
C VAL A 274 -11.78 -15.70 41.51
N VAL A 275 -12.92 -15.19 41.10
CA VAL A 275 -13.37 -13.82 41.37
C VAL A 275 -13.95 -13.79 42.75
N VAL A 276 -13.35 -13.02 43.67
CA VAL A 276 -13.94 -12.69 44.96
C VAL A 276 -14.60 -11.31 44.82
N GLU A 277 -15.90 -11.29 44.68
CA GLU A 277 -16.75 -10.12 44.94
C GLU A 277 -16.75 -9.81 46.42
N GLN A 278 -16.42 -8.59 46.79
CA GLN A 278 -16.89 -8.00 48.08
C GLN A 278 -17.61 -6.73 47.79
N GLN A 279 -18.91 -6.74 48.03
CA GLN A 279 -19.76 -5.56 48.18
C GLN A 279 -19.78 -5.08 49.63
N PRO A 280 -20.00 -3.76 49.86
CA PRO A 280 -19.88 -3.12 51.16
C PRO A 280 -21.17 -3.16 51.94
N SER A 281 -21.06 -3.36 53.24
CA SER A 281 -22.15 -3.06 54.18
C SER A 281 -21.79 -1.90 55.11
N VAL A 282 -22.64 -0.90 55.05
CA VAL A 282 -22.74 0.26 55.93
C VAL A 282 -23.36 -0.13 57.27
N THR A 283 -22.80 0.38 58.39
CA THR A 283 -23.43 0.87 59.60
C THR A 283 -22.33 1.11 60.62
N GLY A 284 -22.06 2.25 61.08
CA GLY A 284 -22.72 3.20 61.92
C GLY A 284 -22.36 2.98 63.37
N SER A 285 -21.75 4.04 63.97
CA SER A 285 -21.80 4.51 65.36
C SER A 285 -20.48 4.60 66.11
N GLN A 286 -20.08 5.84 66.35
CA GLN A 286 -19.31 6.25 67.53
C GLN A 286 -20.19 6.12 68.81
N PRO A 287 -19.75 6.26 70.06
CA PRO A 287 -18.58 7.07 70.56
C PRO A 287 -17.84 6.54 71.83
N SER A 288 -16.87 7.36 72.25
CA SER A 288 -16.41 7.71 73.62
C SER A 288 -15.41 6.82 74.37
N VAL A 289 -14.23 7.37 74.60
CA VAL A 289 -13.69 8.02 75.86
C VAL A 289 -13.03 7.09 76.92
N ASP A 290 -11.88 7.59 77.42
CA ASP A 290 -11.09 7.30 78.63
C ASP A 290 -10.20 6.04 78.62
N GLY A 291 -8.93 6.18 78.81
CA GLY A 291 -8.26 6.68 79.98
C GLY A 291 -7.17 5.72 80.39
N ASN A 292 -6.03 6.28 80.70
CA ASN A 292 -5.05 5.84 81.64
C ASN A 292 -3.77 5.08 81.21
N GLN A 293 -2.71 5.82 81.43
CA GLN A 293 -1.35 5.44 81.74
C GLN A 293 -1.23 4.43 82.91
N PRO A 294 -0.02 4.15 83.39
CA PRO A 294 1.13 3.40 82.87
C PRO A 294 1.57 2.26 83.85
N VAL A 295 2.45 1.40 83.45
CA VAL A 295 3.22 0.63 84.40
C VAL A 295 4.63 0.44 83.87
N ALA A 296 5.58 1.03 84.68
CA ALA A 296 7.01 0.80 84.64
C ALA A 296 7.33 -0.55 85.30
N VAL A 297 8.34 -1.23 84.77
CA VAL A 297 9.22 -2.10 85.60
C VAL A 297 10.66 -2.00 85.05
N GLU A 298 11.54 -1.36 85.80
CA GLU A 298 12.97 -1.71 85.83
C GLU A 298 13.15 -2.96 86.71
N PRO A 299 14.27 -3.68 86.69
CA PRO A 299 15.54 -3.12 87.20
C PRO A 299 16.86 -3.70 86.59
N SER A 300 17.90 -2.80 86.76
CA SER A 300 19.25 -3.03 87.23
C SER A 300 20.08 -4.28 86.88
N VAL A 301 21.34 -4.18 86.50
CA VAL A 301 22.51 -4.00 87.33
C VAL A 301 23.80 -3.81 86.49
N GLU A 302 24.53 -2.81 86.83
CA GLU A 302 25.98 -2.61 86.98
C GLU A 302 27.04 -3.06 85.96
N GLY A 303 27.88 -2.12 85.63
CA GLY A 303 29.26 -2.36 85.27
C GLY A 303 29.96 -1.28 84.44
N GLU A 304 30.39 -0.23 85.06
CA GLU A 304 31.59 0.58 84.85
C GLU A 304 32.14 0.80 83.41
N THR A 305 32.28 2.00 83.07
CA THR A 305 33.38 3.01 83.02
C THR A 305 33.18 3.98 81.84
N GLY A 306 33.08 5.17 82.30
CA GLY A 306 33.26 6.45 81.74
C GLY A 306 33.68 6.69 80.26
N ARG A 307 32.83 7.48 79.66
CA ARG A 307 33.14 8.68 78.88
C ARG A 307 31.75 9.31 78.53
N ASP A 308 31.62 10.54 79.17
CA ASP A 308 30.48 11.40 78.89
C ASP A 308 30.47 11.79 77.40
N VAL A 309 29.59 11.12 76.60
CA VAL A 309 29.14 11.54 75.27
C VAL A 309 27.86 12.31 75.51
N ILE A 310 27.95 13.63 75.57
CA ILE A 310 26.77 14.49 75.44
C ILE A 310 26.20 14.27 74.06
N VAL A 311 25.18 13.39 73.91
CA VAL A 311 24.33 13.35 72.79
C VAL A 311 23.40 14.56 72.87
N ALA A 312 23.78 15.62 72.17
CA ALA A 312 22.85 16.70 71.85
C ALA A 312 21.81 16.12 70.88
N THR A 313 20.67 15.67 71.38
CA THR A 313 19.46 15.47 70.59
C THR A 313 19.03 16.86 70.11
N LYS A 314 19.56 17.23 68.97
CA LYS A 314 18.99 18.30 68.18
C LYS A 314 17.64 17.76 67.70
N ASP A 315 16.58 18.31 68.27
CA ASP A 315 15.24 18.12 67.66
C ASP A 315 15.37 18.55 66.20
N LEU A 316 15.29 17.56 65.32
CA LEU A 316 15.09 17.79 63.90
C LEU A 316 13.69 18.35 63.80
N ASP A 317 13.57 19.66 63.82
CA ASP A 317 12.41 20.31 63.24
C ASP A 317 12.33 19.81 61.79
N LEU A 318 11.52 18.81 61.59
CA LEU A 318 11.07 18.42 60.26
C LEU A 318 10.22 19.59 59.78
N GLU A 319 10.89 20.60 59.18
CA GLU A 319 10.19 21.57 58.36
C GLU A 319 9.33 20.76 57.41
N VAL A 320 8.02 20.90 57.57
CA VAL A 320 7.07 20.42 56.58
C VAL A 320 7.49 21.09 55.28
N LYS A 321 8.17 20.33 54.41
CA LYS A 321 8.54 20.83 53.10
C LYS A 321 7.22 21.14 52.42
N GLU A 322 6.95 22.43 52.23
CA GLU A 322 5.87 22.87 51.36
C GLU A 322 6.00 22.07 50.06
N GLU A 323 4.99 21.29 49.69
CA GLU A 323 4.98 20.58 48.42
C GLU A 323 5.10 21.64 47.32
N LEU A 324 6.23 21.62 46.61
CA LEU A 324 6.43 22.51 45.48
C LEU A 324 5.27 22.39 44.48
N PRO A 325 4.72 23.49 43.98
CA PRO A 325 3.63 23.44 43.01
C PRO A 325 4.04 22.63 41.78
N ARG A 326 3.06 22.00 41.13
CA ARG A 326 3.27 21.25 39.88
C ARG A 326 3.94 22.12 38.84
N ILE A 327 4.83 21.56 38.02
CA ILE A 327 5.48 22.29 36.93
C ILE A 327 4.40 22.63 35.88
N ASP A 328 4.28 23.92 35.58
CA ASP A 328 3.47 24.37 34.44
C ASP A 328 4.33 24.44 33.19
N ASN A 329 4.06 23.55 32.23
CA ASN A 329 4.75 23.52 30.95
C ASN A 329 4.43 24.71 30.03
N ARG A 330 3.48 25.59 30.43
CA ARG A 330 3.06 26.78 29.68
C ARG A 330 3.75 28.05 30.18
N GLU A 331 4.51 27.97 31.24
CA GLU A 331 5.14 29.10 31.91
C GLU A 331 6.01 29.98 30.97
N GLU A 332 6.70 29.35 30.00
CA GLU A 332 7.49 30.06 28.99
C GLU A 332 6.66 30.92 28.03
N LEU A 333 5.41 30.51 27.75
CA LEU A 333 4.46 31.21 26.91
C LEU A 333 3.14 31.46 27.66
N GLU A 334 3.21 31.86 28.92
CA GLU A 334 2.04 32.11 29.81
C GLU A 334 1.03 33.06 29.16
N ARG A 335 1.49 34.03 28.38
CA ARG A 335 0.65 35.04 27.72
C ARG A 335 0.15 34.59 26.33
N TYR A 336 0.43 33.36 25.89
CA TYR A 336 -0.07 32.86 24.60
C TYR A 336 -1.57 32.78 24.62
N GLN A 337 -2.19 33.37 23.60
CA GLN A 337 -3.63 33.34 23.40
C GLN A 337 -3.97 32.37 22.23
N PHE A 338 -4.91 31.49 22.49
CA PHE A 338 -5.45 30.64 21.41
C PHE A 338 -6.15 31.50 20.35
N PRO A 339 -6.15 31.08 19.08
CA PRO A 339 -6.89 31.76 18.02
C PRO A 339 -8.38 31.87 18.38
N SER A 340 -8.94 33.09 18.24
CA SER A 340 -10.38 33.28 18.44
C SER A 340 -11.18 32.68 17.29
N LEU A 341 -12.37 32.14 17.61
CA LEU A 341 -13.34 31.69 16.60
C LEU A 341 -13.80 32.81 15.65
N ASP A 342 -13.59 34.10 16.00
CA ASP A 342 -13.92 35.22 15.13
C ASP A 342 -13.03 35.37 13.90
N LEU A 343 -11.87 34.69 13.89
CA LEU A 343 -11.02 34.56 12.71
C LEU A 343 -11.64 33.70 11.61
N LEU A 344 -12.65 32.89 11.98
CA LEU A 344 -13.36 31.98 11.10
C LEU A 344 -14.73 32.52 10.66
N GLN A 345 -15.16 32.16 9.46
CA GLN A 345 -16.43 32.59 8.86
C GLN A 345 -17.56 31.60 9.13
N ASP A 346 -18.80 32.10 9.22
CA ASP A 346 -20.00 31.29 9.49
C ASP A 346 -20.62 30.66 8.24
N TYR A 347 -20.39 31.20 7.07
CA TYR A 347 -20.99 30.75 5.81
C TYR A 347 -22.53 30.58 5.87
N ALA A 348 -23.23 31.38 6.68
CA ALA A 348 -24.67 31.27 6.92
C ALA A 348 -25.52 31.34 5.64
N SER A 349 -25.09 32.16 4.65
CA SER A 349 -25.74 32.27 3.34
C SER A 349 -25.66 31.01 2.47
N SER A 350 -24.78 30.04 2.82
CA SER A 350 -24.58 28.81 2.07
C SER A 350 -25.30 27.61 2.70
N GLN A 351 -26.16 27.83 3.70
CA GLN A 351 -26.95 26.76 4.29
C GLN A 351 -28.21 26.52 3.46
N PHE A 352 -28.38 25.28 3.01
CA PHE A 352 -29.54 24.83 2.27
C PHE A 352 -30.33 23.81 3.08
N ILE A 353 -31.62 24.08 3.25
CA ILE A 353 -32.57 23.14 3.86
C ILE A 353 -33.29 22.42 2.74
N VAL A 354 -33.13 21.09 2.66
CA VAL A 354 -33.84 20.27 1.66
C VAL A 354 -35.35 20.41 1.84
N PRO A 355 -36.10 20.91 0.83
CA PRO A 355 -37.54 21.06 0.94
C PRO A 355 -38.25 19.73 1.19
N GLN A 356 -39.30 19.74 1.98
CA GLN A 356 -40.07 18.53 2.29
C GLN A 356 -40.73 17.93 1.04
N SER A 357 -41.10 18.77 0.06
CA SER A 357 -41.62 18.34 -1.23
C SER A 357 -40.57 17.49 -2.02
N GLU A 358 -39.28 17.91 -2.04
CA GLU A 358 -38.21 17.14 -2.68
C GLU A 358 -38.00 15.79 -1.99
N GLN A 359 -38.03 15.78 -0.65
CA GLN A 359 -37.89 14.53 0.11
C GLN A 359 -39.03 13.56 -0.21
N SER A 360 -40.29 14.07 -0.26
CA SER A 360 -41.48 13.26 -0.57
C SER A 360 -41.45 12.72 -2.01
N ASP A 361 -41.03 13.53 -2.96
CA ASP A 361 -40.87 13.10 -4.38
C ASP A 361 -39.81 11.98 -4.51
N TYR A 362 -38.70 12.12 -3.83
CA TYR A 362 -37.65 11.09 -3.84
C TYR A 362 -38.10 9.80 -3.12
N ILE A 363 -38.82 9.88 -2.03
CA ILE A 363 -39.45 8.71 -1.36
C ILE A 363 -40.38 7.97 -2.34
N PHE A 364 -41.25 8.73 -3.03
CA PHE A 364 -42.14 8.17 -4.04
C PHE A 364 -41.43 7.47 -5.17
N ARG A 365 -40.40 8.11 -5.76
CA ARG A 365 -39.58 7.52 -6.84
C ARG A 365 -38.79 6.31 -6.39
N ILE A 366 -38.20 6.33 -5.20
CA ILE A 366 -37.49 5.17 -4.63
C ILE A 366 -38.46 4.02 -4.46
N ARG A 367 -39.64 4.26 -3.85
CA ARG A 367 -40.67 3.24 -3.65
C ARG A 367 -41.13 2.64 -4.99
N THR A 368 -41.42 3.46 -5.97
CA THR A 368 -41.84 3.03 -7.32
C THR A 368 -40.76 2.22 -8.00
N THR A 369 -39.52 2.65 -7.92
CA THR A 369 -38.38 1.90 -8.51
C THR A 369 -38.22 0.53 -7.84
N LEU A 370 -38.26 0.45 -6.51
CA LEU A 370 -38.19 -0.83 -5.79
C LEU A 370 -39.33 -1.76 -6.15
N GLN A 371 -40.58 -1.23 -6.28
CA GLN A 371 -41.76 -1.98 -6.70
C GLN A 371 -41.62 -2.54 -8.14
N ASN A 372 -41.09 -1.75 -9.08
CA ASN A 372 -40.84 -2.18 -10.46
C ASN A 372 -39.88 -3.37 -10.52
N PHE A 373 -38.93 -3.44 -9.60
CA PHE A 373 -38.01 -4.58 -9.43
C PHE A 373 -38.56 -5.68 -8.51
N LYS A 374 -39.87 -5.62 -8.17
CA LYS A 374 -40.55 -6.59 -7.29
C LYS A 374 -39.98 -6.66 -5.86
N ILE A 375 -39.32 -5.62 -5.39
CA ILE A 375 -38.78 -5.49 -4.04
C ILE A 375 -39.84 -4.80 -3.18
N LYS A 376 -40.41 -5.55 -2.23
CA LYS A 376 -41.43 -5.01 -1.29
C LYS A 376 -40.73 -4.28 -0.13
N VAL A 377 -41.20 -3.09 0.18
CA VAL A 377 -40.70 -2.27 1.30
C VAL A 377 -41.85 -1.94 2.25
N GLN A 378 -41.57 -1.88 3.56
CA GLN A 378 -42.57 -1.51 4.58
C GLN A 378 -42.66 0.01 4.71
N ASP A 379 -41.51 0.66 4.94
CA ASP A 379 -41.45 2.11 5.12
C ASP A 379 -40.15 2.72 4.55
N ILE A 380 -40.20 4.03 4.28
CA ILE A 380 -39.07 4.85 3.83
C ILE A 380 -39.09 6.18 4.57
N THR A 381 -38.09 6.45 5.37
CA THR A 381 -37.92 7.69 6.14
C THR A 381 -36.73 8.48 5.59
N ALA A 382 -36.87 9.80 5.43
CA ALA A 382 -35.78 10.67 4.97
C ALA A 382 -35.09 11.38 6.15
N ILE A 383 -33.75 11.38 6.15
CA ILE A 383 -32.91 12.13 7.09
C ILE A 383 -32.01 13.05 6.26
N ALA A 384 -32.33 14.35 6.25
CA ALA A 384 -31.60 15.34 5.46
C ALA A 384 -30.29 15.74 6.14
N GLY A 385 -29.15 15.41 5.51
CA GLY A 385 -27.82 15.85 5.89
C GLY A 385 -27.35 17.10 5.13
N PRO A 386 -26.09 17.54 5.34
CA PRO A 386 -25.56 18.75 4.70
C PRO A 386 -25.44 18.65 3.18
N THR A 387 -24.98 17.51 2.69
CA THR A 387 -24.69 17.26 1.26
C THR A 387 -25.51 16.12 0.69
N VAL A 388 -25.92 15.18 1.51
CA VAL A 388 -26.73 14.02 1.14
C VAL A 388 -27.92 13.88 2.07
N THR A 389 -29.01 13.35 1.52
CA THR A 389 -30.15 12.87 2.30
C THR A 389 -30.11 11.36 2.38
N LEU A 390 -30.20 10.80 3.57
CA LEU A 390 -30.29 9.37 3.82
C LEU A 390 -31.76 8.94 3.83
N TYR A 391 -32.13 8.10 2.87
CA TYR A 391 -33.44 7.44 2.83
C TYR A 391 -33.30 6.07 3.51
N LYS A 392 -33.79 5.95 4.72
CA LYS A 392 -33.84 4.72 5.50
C LYS A 392 -34.99 3.87 5.00
N VAL A 393 -34.70 2.79 4.32
CA VAL A 393 -35.66 1.86 3.73
C VAL A 393 -35.78 0.62 4.61
N ILE A 394 -36.96 0.35 5.13
CA ILE A 394 -37.25 -0.88 5.88
C ILE A 394 -37.80 -1.91 4.88
N PRO A 395 -37.04 -2.96 4.53
CA PRO A 395 -37.47 -3.97 3.58
C PRO A 395 -38.55 -4.86 4.24
N ALA A 396 -39.46 -5.39 3.43
CA ALA A 396 -40.42 -6.40 3.88
C ALA A 396 -39.68 -7.70 4.26
N PRO A 397 -40.24 -8.50 5.18
CA PRO A 397 -39.66 -9.79 5.56
C PRO A 397 -39.33 -10.67 4.32
N GLY A 398 -38.14 -11.27 4.30
CA GLY A 398 -37.67 -12.11 3.20
C GLY A 398 -36.98 -11.38 2.06
N VAL A 399 -36.91 -10.04 2.05
CA VAL A 399 -36.16 -9.29 1.03
C VAL A 399 -34.69 -9.26 1.40
N LYS A 400 -33.83 -9.73 0.47
CA LYS A 400 -32.36 -9.70 0.66
C LYS A 400 -31.83 -8.30 0.38
N MET A 401 -30.98 -7.79 1.25
CA MET A 401 -30.31 -6.51 1.09
C MET A 401 -29.52 -6.40 -0.24
N ALA A 402 -28.89 -7.49 -0.69
CA ALA A 402 -28.19 -7.55 -1.95
C ALA A 402 -29.08 -7.18 -3.15
N SER A 403 -30.39 -7.49 -3.10
CA SER A 403 -31.32 -7.13 -4.16
C SER A 403 -31.47 -5.62 -4.32
N ILE A 404 -31.49 -4.87 -3.22
CA ILE A 404 -31.55 -3.40 -3.24
C ILE A 404 -30.21 -2.82 -3.69
N LYS A 405 -29.09 -3.38 -3.23
CA LYS A 405 -27.76 -2.94 -3.61
C LYS A 405 -27.47 -3.11 -5.11
N ASN A 406 -27.97 -4.18 -5.72
CA ASN A 406 -27.74 -4.46 -7.14
C ASN A 406 -28.44 -3.47 -8.07
N ILE A 407 -29.53 -2.84 -7.63
CA ILE A 407 -30.29 -1.84 -8.41
C ILE A 407 -29.90 -0.39 -8.05
N GLN A 408 -28.78 -0.19 -7.38
CA GLN A 408 -28.28 1.15 -7.00
C GLN A 408 -28.21 2.11 -8.18
N SER A 409 -27.73 1.64 -9.34
CA SER A 409 -27.63 2.43 -10.56
C SER A 409 -29.00 2.82 -11.13
N ASP A 410 -29.96 1.89 -11.08
CA ASP A 410 -31.34 2.11 -11.56
C ASP A 410 -32.07 3.13 -10.68
N ILE A 411 -31.85 3.04 -9.36
CA ILE A 411 -32.35 4.06 -8.41
C ILE A 411 -31.74 5.42 -8.76
N GLY A 412 -30.43 5.50 -9.01
CA GLY A 412 -29.76 6.75 -9.40
C GLY A 412 -30.33 7.35 -10.67
N ILE A 413 -30.60 6.54 -11.68
CA ILE A 413 -31.22 6.98 -12.95
C ILE A 413 -32.65 7.47 -12.70
N SER A 414 -33.44 6.74 -11.92
CA SER A 414 -34.84 7.10 -11.59
C SER A 414 -34.94 8.43 -10.85
N LEU A 415 -34.01 8.70 -9.95
CA LEU A 415 -33.94 9.94 -9.19
C LEU A 415 -33.32 11.10 -9.97
N GLY A 416 -32.60 10.82 -11.06
CA GLY A 416 -31.78 11.82 -11.75
C GLY A 416 -30.64 12.35 -10.89
N ALA A 417 -30.26 11.62 -9.83
CA ALA A 417 -29.30 12.04 -8.85
C ALA A 417 -27.90 11.45 -9.15
N LYS A 418 -26.87 12.26 -8.90
CA LYS A 418 -25.46 11.82 -8.98
C LYS A 418 -25.04 11.25 -7.62
N GLY A 419 -24.26 10.16 -7.62
CA GLY A 419 -23.64 9.65 -6.39
C GLY A 419 -24.60 8.96 -5.41
N VAL A 420 -25.56 8.19 -5.91
CA VAL A 420 -26.39 7.35 -5.08
C VAL A 420 -25.56 6.20 -4.50
N ARG A 421 -25.67 5.93 -3.20
CA ARG A 421 -24.95 4.85 -2.52
C ARG A 421 -25.93 4.07 -1.61
N VAL A 422 -25.85 2.75 -1.69
CA VAL A 422 -26.66 1.85 -0.85
C VAL A 422 -25.76 1.29 0.25
N VAL A 423 -26.14 1.55 1.50
CA VAL A 423 -25.41 1.15 2.71
C VAL A 423 -26.27 0.23 3.58
N LYS A 424 -25.63 -0.61 4.36
CA LYS A 424 -26.29 -1.40 5.39
C LYS A 424 -26.42 -0.55 6.65
N LEU A 425 -27.60 -0.53 7.23
CA LEU A 425 -27.87 -0.05 8.59
C LEU A 425 -28.27 -1.24 9.45
N ASP A 426 -28.26 -1.09 10.76
CA ASP A 426 -28.53 -2.19 11.69
C ASP A 426 -29.90 -2.84 11.45
N ASP A 427 -30.92 -2.03 11.22
CA ASP A 427 -32.31 -2.44 11.08
C ASP A 427 -32.95 -2.13 9.70
N ALA A 428 -32.17 -1.55 8.77
CA ALA A 428 -32.67 -1.06 7.49
C ALA A 428 -31.59 -1.03 6.40
N VAL A 429 -32.01 -0.63 5.22
CA VAL A 429 -31.11 -0.31 4.11
C VAL A 429 -31.11 1.21 3.92
N GLY A 430 -29.93 1.82 4.02
CA GLY A 430 -29.77 3.26 3.73
C GLY A 430 -29.54 3.49 2.24
N ILE A 431 -30.30 4.39 1.64
CA ILE A 431 -30.03 4.91 0.29
C ILE A 431 -29.63 6.36 0.47
N GLU A 432 -28.35 6.63 0.28
CA GLU A 432 -27.77 7.98 0.33
C GLU A 432 -27.91 8.64 -1.04
N VAL A 433 -28.57 9.77 -1.10
CA VAL A 433 -28.83 10.51 -2.33
C VAL A 433 -28.29 11.93 -2.19
N ALA A 434 -27.58 12.44 -3.21
CA ALA A 434 -27.10 13.80 -3.22
C ALA A 434 -28.24 14.81 -3.16
N ASN A 435 -28.14 15.83 -2.31
CA ASN A 435 -29.05 16.94 -2.27
C ASN A 435 -28.96 17.77 -3.57
N SER A 436 -30.03 18.42 -3.99
CA SER A 436 -30.06 19.32 -5.15
C SER A 436 -29.05 20.48 -4.99
N LYS A 437 -28.88 20.97 -3.76
CA LYS A 437 -27.84 21.91 -3.35
C LYS A 437 -27.15 21.43 -2.08
N SER A 438 -25.84 21.49 -2.06
CA SER A 438 -25.02 21.13 -0.89
C SER A 438 -24.86 22.32 0.04
N SER A 439 -24.98 22.10 1.35
CA SER A 439 -24.63 23.09 2.38
C SER A 439 -23.15 23.02 2.72
N ILE A 440 -22.54 24.16 2.99
CA ILE A 440 -21.19 24.23 3.54
C ILE A 440 -21.28 23.97 5.06
N VAL A 441 -20.38 23.12 5.56
CA VAL A 441 -20.19 22.90 7.00
C VAL A 441 -19.06 23.81 7.47
N PRO A 442 -19.30 24.97 8.11
CA PRO A 442 -18.25 25.90 8.51
C PRO A 442 -17.39 25.31 9.64
N LEU A 443 -16.06 25.46 9.55
CA LEU A 443 -15.17 25.02 10.63
C LEU A 443 -15.49 25.72 11.97
N LYS A 444 -15.88 27.00 11.94
CA LYS A 444 -16.32 27.76 13.11
C LYS A 444 -17.41 27.03 13.90
N GLY A 445 -18.45 26.56 13.23
CA GLY A 445 -19.55 25.83 13.87
C GLY A 445 -19.14 24.46 14.43
N VAL A 446 -18.19 23.80 13.76
CA VAL A 446 -17.67 22.49 14.17
C VAL A 446 -16.78 22.63 15.42
N LEU A 447 -15.89 23.61 15.47
CA LEU A 447 -15.04 23.88 16.65
C LEU A 447 -15.83 24.45 17.83
N ASN A 448 -16.92 25.20 17.58
CA ASN A 448 -17.78 25.73 18.65
C ASN A 448 -18.73 24.68 19.23
N ASN A 449 -18.78 23.46 18.65
CA ASN A 449 -19.67 22.41 19.13
C ASN A 449 -19.21 21.82 20.46
N GLU A 450 -20.15 21.48 21.33
CA GLU A 450 -19.91 20.88 22.66
C GLU A 450 -19.01 19.63 22.57
N ALA A 451 -19.22 18.77 21.57
CA ALA A 451 -18.43 17.56 21.36
C ALA A 451 -16.91 17.85 21.20
N PHE A 452 -16.53 19.00 20.67
CA PHE A 452 -15.13 19.40 20.58
C PHE A 452 -14.65 20.16 21.81
N ARG A 453 -15.47 21.04 22.36
CA ARG A 453 -15.10 21.89 23.51
C ARG A 453 -14.90 21.12 24.82
N GLU A 454 -15.71 20.05 25.01
CA GLU A 454 -15.70 19.23 26.22
C GLU A 454 -14.94 17.91 26.07
N THR A 455 -14.26 17.73 24.93
CA THR A 455 -13.51 16.50 24.68
C THR A 455 -12.32 16.35 25.63
N LYS A 456 -12.10 15.14 26.13
CA LYS A 456 -10.93 14.76 26.95
C LYS A 456 -9.80 14.15 26.09
N ALA A 457 -9.92 14.25 24.76
CA ALA A 457 -8.94 13.73 23.82
C ALA A 457 -7.58 14.47 23.95
N GLU A 458 -6.48 13.72 23.84
CA GLU A 458 -5.15 14.30 23.87
C GLU A 458 -4.83 15.11 22.61
N LEU A 459 -5.20 14.62 21.43
CA LEU A 459 -5.05 15.33 20.15
C LEU A 459 -6.40 15.34 19.42
N PRO A 460 -7.34 16.21 19.83
CA PRO A 460 -8.68 16.23 19.26
C PRO A 460 -8.71 16.82 17.85
N ILE A 461 -9.36 16.14 16.94
CA ILE A 461 -9.59 16.58 15.57
C ILE A 461 -11.09 16.58 15.31
N ALA A 462 -11.64 17.74 14.99
CA ALA A 462 -13.02 17.92 14.62
C ALA A 462 -13.15 18.02 13.11
N ILE A 463 -13.36 16.88 12.44
CA ILE A 463 -13.19 16.76 10.97
C ILE A 463 -14.40 17.22 10.17
N GLY A 464 -15.59 17.28 10.73
CA GLY A 464 -16.81 17.68 10.02
C GLY A 464 -18.09 17.13 10.65
N CYS A 465 -19.13 16.97 9.83
CA CYS A 465 -20.43 16.49 10.28
C CYS A 465 -20.86 15.21 9.55
N THR A 466 -21.48 14.29 10.29
CA THR A 466 -22.15 13.11 9.77
C THR A 466 -23.42 13.47 8.99
N ILE A 467 -24.01 12.51 8.30
CA ILE A 467 -25.31 12.69 7.62
C ILE A 467 -26.41 13.12 8.60
N THR A 468 -26.34 12.65 9.85
CA THR A 468 -27.28 13.01 10.91
C THR A 468 -26.97 14.36 11.56
N LYS A 469 -26.09 15.17 10.98
CA LYS A 469 -25.65 16.51 11.47
C LYS A 469 -24.93 16.49 12.82
N LYS A 470 -24.42 15.34 13.26
CA LYS A 470 -23.58 15.26 14.46
C LYS A 470 -22.14 15.59 14.09
N VAL A 471 -21.47 16.42 14.89
CA VAL A 471 -20.06 16.71 14.72
C VAL A 471 -19.22 15.48 15.03
N LYS A 472 -18.29 15.15 14.13
CA LYS A 472 -17.36 14.03 14.33
C LYS A 472 -16.04 14.55 14.87
N VAL A 473 -15.76 14.17 16.11
CA VAL A 473 -14.48 14.41 16.79
C VAL A 473 -13.81 13.07 17.03
N PHE A 474 -12.50 13.01 16.83
CA PHE A 474 -11.68 11.85 17.16
C PHE A 474 -10.33 12.26 17.75
N ASP A 475 -9.70 11.35 18.47
CA ASP A 475 -8.40 11.53 19.08
C ASP A 475 -7.31 10.87 18.23
N LEU A 476 -6.36 11.65 17.70
CA LEU A 476 -5.23 11.11 16.91
C LEU A 476 -4.34 10.18 17.75
N CYS A 477 -4.27 10.34 19.07
CA CYS A 477 -3.51 9.44 19.95
C CYS A 477 -4.13 8.04 20.06
N GLN A 478 -5.44 7.90 19.92
CA GLN A 478 -6.12 6.60 19.96
C GLN A 478 -5.88 5.80 18.67
N ALA A 479 -5.93 6.47 17.52
CA ALA A 479 -5.53 5.89 16.25
C ALA A 479 -4.31 6.68 15.73
N PRO A 480 -3.11 6.21 16.02
CA PRO A 480 -1.90 7.03 16.08
C PRO A 480 -1.48 7.64 14.76
N HIS A 481 -1.93 7.10 13.65
CA HIS A 481 -1.53 7.54 12.32
C HIS A 481 -2.75 7.57 11.39
N LEU A 482 -2.77 8.58 10.52
CA LEU A 482 -3.89 8.87 9.64
C LEU A 482 -3.44 8.86 8.17
N LEU A 483 -4.11 8.09 7.34
CA LEU A 483 -3.97 8.12 5.88
C LEU A 483 -5.11 8.93 5.27
N VAL A 484 -4.79 9.94 4.47
CA VAL A 484 -5.76 10.79 3.77
C VAL A 484 -5.55 10.66 2.27
N ALA A 485 -6.54 10.20 1.52
CA ALA A 485 -6.39 10.08 0.07
C ALA A 485 -7.65 10.52 -0.69
N GLY A 486 -7.48 10.90 -1.95
CA GLY A 486 -8.58 11.30 -2.83
C GLY A 486 -8.08 11.99 -4.09
N ALA A 487 -8.95 12.10 -5.11
CA ALA A 487 -8.59 12.78 -6.35
C ALA A 487 -8.41 14.30 -6.16
N THR A 488 -7.73 14.92 -7.10
CA THR A 488 -7.47 16.36 -7.10
C THR A 488 -8.78 17.16 -6.97
N GLN A 489 -8.77 18.24 -6.20
CA GLN A 489 -9.92 19.14 -5.96
C GLN A 489 -11.14 18.50 -5.30
N GLN A 490 -11.01 17.34 -4.64
CA GLN A 490 -12.13 16.68 -3.96
C GLN A 490 -12.23 17.00 -2.46
N GLY A 491 -11.30 17.78 -1.90
CA GLY A 491 -11.35 18.23 -0.50
C GLY A 491 -10.16 17.80 0.36
N LYS A 492 -9.15 17.10 -0.20
CA LYS A 492 -7.97 16.62 0.54
C LYS A 492 -7.24 17.76 1.27
N SER A 493 -6.89 18.81 0.59
CA SER A 493 -6.16 19.95 1.15
C SER A 493 -6.97 20.68 2.21
N VAL A 494 -8.26 20.91 1.95
CA VAL A 494 -9.17 21.46 2.97
C VAL A 494 -9.24 20.57 4.20
N GLY A 495 -9.34 19.24 4.01
CA GLY A 495 -9.34 18.27 5.12
C GLY A 495 -8.06 18.31 5.95
N LEU A 496 -6.89 18.44 5.31
CA LEU A 496 -5.62 18.61 6.04
C LEU A 496 -5.59 19.92 6.84
N ASN A 497 -6.07 21.01 6.24
CA ASN A 497 -6.16 22.31 6.91
C ASN A 497 -7.14 22.26 8.10
N VAL A 498 -8.26 21.57 7.98
CA VAL A 498 -9.22 21.34 9.10
C VAL A 498 -8.57 20.56 10.24
N ILE A 499 -7.78 19.53 9.93
CA ILE A 499 -7.06 18.73 10.93
C ILE A 499 -6.04 19.61 11.67
N VAL A 500 -5.21 20.33 10.94
CA VAL A 500 -4.18 21.22 11.55
C VAL A 500 -4.84 22.33 12.37
N ALA A 501 -5.86 23.00 11.81
CA ALA A 501 -6.60 24.04 12.53
C ALA A 501 -7.25 23.50 13.81
N SER A 502 -7.88 22.32 13.79
CA SER A 502 -8.44 21.72 15.01
C SER A 502 -7.40 21.57 16.12
N LEU A 503 -6.19 21.15 15.76
CA LEU A 503 -5.09 21.01 16.73
C LEU A 503 -4.55 22.35 17.23
N LEU A 504 -4.48 23.39 16.36
CA LEU A 504 -4.06 24.74 16.75
C LEU A 504 -5.06 25.42 17.71
N TYR A 505 -6.35 25.11 17.59
CA TYR A 505 -7.37 25.59 18.51
C TYR A 505 -7.45 24.81 19.83
N ALA A 506 -6.89 23.60 19.87
CA ALA A 506 -7.00 22.70 21.03
C ALA A 506 -5.74 22.63 21.90
N LYS A 507 -4.55 22.83 21.32
CA LYS A 507 -3.29 22.56 21.99
C LYS A 507 -2.36 23.78 22.05
N HIS A 508 -1.75 23.96 23.21
CA HIS A 508 -0.75 25.01 23.42
C HIS A 508 0.57 24.66 22.69
N PRO A 509 1.38 25.67 22.25
CA PRO A 509 2.66 25.42 21.58
C PRO A 509 3.64 24.55 22.39
N SER A 510 3.60 24.59 23.72
CA SER A 510 4.42 23.73 24.59
C SER A 510 3.97 22.25 24.57
N GLU A 511 2.74 21.98 24.17
CA GLU A 511 2.16 20.64 24.19
C GLU A 511 2.24 19.93 22.83
N LEU A 512 2.39 20.69 21.72
CA LEU A 512 2.31 20.19 20.35
C LEU A 512 3.35 20.85 19.45
N LYS A 513 3.99 20.04 18.64
CA LYS A 513 4.87 20.48 17.54
C LYS A 513 4.46 19.83 16.23
N PHE A 514 4.67 20.54 15.11
CA PHE A 514 4.42 20.07 13.76
C PHE A 514 5.71 19.94 12.95
N VAL A 515 5.71 18.97 12.06
CA VAL A 515 6.66 18.86 10.95
C VAL A 515 5.85 18.81 9.65
N PHE A 516 6.03 19.78 8.77
CA PHE A 516 5.32 19.85 7.50
C PHE A 516 6.23 19.47 6.34
N VAL A 517 5.74 18.55 5.49
CA VAL A 517 6.41 18.13 4.26
C VAL A 517 5.49 18.42 3.08
N ASP A 518 5.85 19.40 2.26
CA ASP A 518 5.09 19.85 1.10
C ASP A 518 6.01 19.98 -0.13
N PRO A 519 6.18 18.90 -0.90
CA PRO A 519 7.04 18.90 -2.09
C PRO A 519 6.60 19.88 -3.18
N LYS A 520 5.32 20.28 -3.18
CA LYS A 520 4.73 21.19 -4.18
C LYS A 520 4.73 22.66 -3.75
N MET A 521 4.97 22.96 -2.49
CA MET A 521 4.94 24.31 -1.92
C MET A 521 3.60 25.05 -2.11
N VAL A 522 2.49 24.33 -2.06
CA VAL A 522 1.15 24.90 -2.33
C VAL A 522 0.30 24.97 -1.07
N GLU A 523 0.25 23.84 -0.32
CA GLU A 523 -0.76 23.66 0.72
C GLU A 523 -0.33 24.19 2.09
N PHE A 524 0.97 24.10 2.42
CA PHE A 524 1.46 24.42 3.75
C PHE A 524 2.33 25.70 3.84
N SER A 525 2.41 26.49 2.79
CA SER A 525 3.26 27.70 2.78
C SER A 525 2.93 28.67 3.91
N SER A 526 1.65 28.86 4.24
CA SER A 526 1.21 29.76 5.32
C SER A 526 1.63 29.29 6.73
N TYR A 527 1.84 27.99 6.92
CA TYR A 527 2.22 27.42 8.22
C TYR A 527 3.70 27.64 8.58
N GLY A 528 4.55 28.09 7.65
CA GLY A 528 5.91 28.54 7.95
C GLY A 528 5.97 29.66 8.99
N ARG A 529 4.89 30.46 9.12
CA ARG A 529 4.75 31.49 10.17
C ARG A 529 4.70 30.95 11.58
N LEU A 530 4.41 29.66 11.74
CA LEU A 530 4.33 29.00 13.04
C LEU A 530 5.71 28.59 13.59
N LEU A 531 6.81 28.94 12.90
CA LEU A 531 8.18 28.53 13.24
C LEU A 531 8.51 28.73 14.72
N LYS A 532 8.25 29.93 15.27
CA LYS A 532 8.57 30.29 16.65
C LYS A 532 7.57 29.74 17.70
N HIS A 533 6.58 28.97 17.31
CA HIS A 533 5.55 28.45 18.22
C HIS A 533 5.39 26.93 18.11
N TYR A 534 5.06 26.45 16.92
CA TYR A 534 4.60 25.09 16.74
C TYR A 534 5.52 24.20 15.88
N LEU A 535 6.55 24.75 15.19
CA LEU A 535 7.33 23.90 14.29
C LEU A 535 8.48 23.18 15.00
N ALA A 536 8.74 21.96 14.55
CA ALA A 536 9.95 21.22 14.84
C ALA A 536 10.78 21.13 13.56
N VAL A 537 12.04 21.54 13.62
CA VAL A 537 12.94 21.70 12.47
C VAL A 537 14.32 21.10 12.77
N LEU A 538 15.12 20.84 11.73
CA LEU A 538 16.52 20.45 11.89
C LEU A 538 17.38 21.67 12.24
N PRO A 539 18.42 21.52 13.08
CA PRO A 539 19.33 22.61 13.46
C PRO A 539 20.40 22.88 12.36
N THR A 540 20.01 22.79 11.07
CA THR A 540 20.95 22.88 9.93
C THR A 540 20.97 24.22 9.24
N ALA A 541 20.15 25.17 9.68
CA ALA A 541 20.06 26.48 9.06
C ALA A 541 21.29 27.36 9.43
N ALA A 542 21.86 28.04 8.45
CA ALA A 542 22.97 28.97 8.64
C ALA A 542 22.51 30.37 9.09
N SER A 543 21.24 30.72 8.85
CA SER A 543 20.66 32.03 9.20
C SER A 543 19.18 31.89 9.53
N GLU A 544 18.60 32.92 10.18
CA GLU A 544 17.17 32.99 10.50
C GLU A 544 16.30 32.99 9.22
N GLU A 545 16.80 33.52 8.09
CA GLU A 545 16.12 33.50 6.80
C GLU A 545 16.11 32.09 6.21
N ASP A 546 17.22 31.36 6.31
CA ASP A 546 17.32 29.97 5.89
C ASP A 546 16.39 29.08 6.73
N GLU A 547 16.34 29.30 8.03
CA GLU A 547 15.47 28.58 8.95
C GLU A 547 13.99 28.79 8.57
N LYS A 548 13.61 30.02 8.26
CA LYS A 548 12.27 30.37 7.80
C LYS A 548 11.95 29.75 6.42
N SER A 549 12.93 29.71 5.53
CA SER A 549 12.77 29.12 4.19
C SER A 549 12.67 27.60 4.24
N ASN A 550 13.30 26.96 5.20
CA ASN A 550 13.38 25.51 5.40
C ASN A 550 12.37 24.99 6.45
N ALA A 551 11.59 25.89 7.06
CA ALA A 551 10.56 25.55 8.03
C ALA A 551 9.52 24.55 7.49
N ILE A 552 9.24 24.60 6.19
CA ILE A 552 8.43 23.62 5.44
C ILE A 552 9.36 22.83 4.53
N ILE A 553 9.36 21.53 4.68
CA ILE A 553 10.25 20.61 3.95
C ILE A 553 9.76 20.42 2.53
N LYS A 554 10.63 20.68 1.54
CA LYS A 554 10.28 20.72 0.12
C LYS A 554 10.92 19.58 -0.68
N LYS A 555 12.15 19.18 -0.34
CA LYS A 555 12.92 18.20 -1.10
C LYS A 555 12.84 16.81 -0.45
N ALA A 556 12.87 15.78 -1.27
CA ALA A 556 12.85 14.40 -0.79
C ALA A 556 14.06 14.04 0.08
N LYS A 557 15.24 14.64 -0.17
CA LYS A 557 16.43 14.43 0.66
C LYS A 557 16.21 15.03 2.05
N ASP A 558 15.76 16.27 2.12
CA ASP A 558 15.50 16.96 3.39
C ASP A 558 14.40 16.23 4.18
N ALA A 559 13.38 15.68 3.49
CA ALA A 559 12.34 14.84 4.09
C ALA A 559 12.92 13.53 4.67
N PHE A 560 13.88 12.92 3.97
CA PHE A 560 14.57 11.73 4.46
C PHE A 560 15.37 12.04 5.74
N ASP A 561 16.11 13.14 5.74
CA ASP A 561 16.95 13.56 6.88
C ASP A 561 16.07 13.86 8.10
N VAL A 562 14.96 14.58 7.93
CA VAL A 562 14.01 14.87 9.03
C VAL A 562 13.29 13.60 9.53
N LEU A 563 12.89 12.69 8.66
CA LEU A 563 12.25 11.43 9.09
C LEU A 563 13.25 10.55 9.88
N ASN A 564 14.52 10.53 9.50
CA ASN A 564 15.55 9.83 10.27
C ASN A 564 15.84 10.51 11.60
N SER A 565 15.90 11.83 11.63
CA SER A 565 16.00 12.62 12.86
C SER A 565 14.84 12.32 13.83
N LEU A 566 13.61 12.23 13.30
CA LEU A 566 12.44 11.83 14.11
C LEU A 566 12.55 10.37 14.62
N CYS A 567 13.23 9.49 13.89
CA CYS A 567 13.52 8.15 14.40
C CYS A 567 14.52 8.17 15.57
N VAL A 568 15.51 9.09 15.54
CA VAL A 568 16.43 9.31 16.68
C VAL A 568 15.68 9.90 17.86
N GLU A 569 14.90 10.96 17.65
CA GLU A 569 14.06 11.57 18.69
C GLU A 569 13.12 10.54 19.33
N MET A 570 12.54 9.65 18.54
CA MET A 570 11.69 8.56 19.03
C MET A 570 12.48 7.60 19.95
N ASP A 571 13.68 7.21 19.55
CA ASP A 571 14.51 6.27 20.32
C ASP A 571 15.01 6.96 21.63
N ASP A 572 15.34 8.24 21.59
CA ASP A 572 15.72 9.01 22.79
C ASP A 572 14.54 9.18 23.75
N ARG A 573 13.35 9.44 23.24
CA ARG A 573 12.12 9.42 24.05
C ARG A 573 11.89 8.07 24.72
N TYR A 574 12.13 6.96 24.01
CA TYR A 574 12.01 5.63 24.61
C TYR A 574 12.99 5.41 25.77
N LYS A 575 14.22 5.95 25.70
CA LYS A 575 15.17 5.91 26.83
C LYS A 575 14.58 6.66 28.03
N LEU A 576 14.12 7.89 27.83
CA LEU A 576 13.51 8.68 28.90
C LEU A 576 12.25 8.03 29.50
N LEU A 577 11.42 7.38 28.68
CA LEU A 577 10.26 6.63 29.15
C LEU A 577 10.67 5.42 29.99
N ALA A 578 11.71 4.71 29.58
CA ALA A 578 12.25 3.55 30.32
C ALA A 578 12.85 3.99 31.64
N ASP A 579 13.65 5.06 31.67
CA ASP A 579 14.25 5.62 32.87
C ASP A 579 13.17 6.10 33.87
N ALA A 580 12.06 6.66 33.35
CA ALA A 580 10.90 7.04 34.16
C ALA A 580 10.00 5.86 34.57
N GLY A 581 10.23 4.63 34.06
CA GLY A 581 9.43 3.45 34.34
C GLY A 581 7.97 3.58 33.85
N VAL A 582 7.77 4.14 32.64
CA VAL A 582 6.45 4.33 32.02
C VAL A 582 6.49 3.93 30.54
N ASN A 583 5.30 3.59 30.00
CA ASN A 583 5.17 3.10 28.62
C ASN A 583 4.51 4.10 27.67
N LYS A 584 4.10 5.28 28.14
CA LYS A 584 3.37 6.28 27.35
C LYS A 584 3.83 7.67 27.68
N LEU A 585 3.87 8.53 26.65
CA LEU A 585 4.22 9.94 26.80
C LEU A 585 3.34 10.69 27.80
N LYS A 586 2.03 10.41 27.80
CA LYS A 586 1.09 11.05 28.74
C LYS A 586 1.50 10.81 30.19
N ASP A 587 1.73 9.54 30.55
CA ASP A 587 2.10 9.15 31.91
C ASP A 587 3.47 9.72 32.32
N TYR A 588 4.39 9.83 31.35
CA TYR A 588 5.69 10.48 31.53
C TYR A 588 5.53 11.98 31.84
N ASN A 589 4.76 12.69 31.02
CA ASN A 589 4.54 14.12 31.21
C ASN A 589 3.80 14.43 32.52
N GLU A 590 2.88 13.58 32.96
CA GLU A 590 2.22 13.73 34.27
C GLU A 590 3.23 13.56 35.42
N LYS A 591 4.10 12.53 35.38
CA LYS A 591 5.20 12.37 36.36
C LYS A 591 6.14 13.55 36.36
N TYR A 592 6.47 14.11 35.18
CA TYR A 592 7.32 15.30 35.08
C TYR A 592 6.64 16.53 35.72
N LYS A 593 5.38 16.79 35.41
CA LYS A 593 4.59 17.86 36.03
C LYS A 593 4.49 17.74 37.55
N ASP A 594 4.37 16.52 38.07
CA ASP A 594 4.34 16.18 39.49
C ASP A 594 5.74 16.27 40.16
N ARG A 595 6.78 16.74 39.45
CA ARG A 595 8.18 16.81 39.93
C ARG A 595 8.78 15.47 40.38
N LYS A 596 8.22 14.36 39.88
CA LYS A 596 8.74 13.01 40.15
C LYS A 596 9.93 12.62 39.28
N LEU A 597 10.23 13.43 38.27
CA LEU A 597 11.36 13.26 37.35
C LEU A 597 12.28 14.45 37.46
N LEU A 598 13.57 14.19 37.65
CA LEU A 598 14.57 15.26 37.87
C LEU A 598 15.11 15.82 36.55
N PRO A 599 15.02 17.13 36.30
CA PRO A 599 15.63 17.75 35.11
C PRO A 599 17.15 17.53 35.03
N THR A 600 17.82 17.44 36.21
CA THR A 600 19.27 17.16 36.31
C THR A 600 19.65 15.77 35.81
N ALA A 601 18.71 14.84 35.75
CA ALA A 601 18.87 13.52 35.14
C ALA A 601 18.48 13.49 33.62
N GLY A 602 18.34 14.67 33.00
CA GLY A 602 18.01 14.79 31.59
C GLY A 602 16.52 14.74 31.26
N HIS A 603 15.65 14.63 32.27
CA HIS A 603 14.21 14.65 32.04
C HIS A 603 13.73 16.06 31.68
N LYS A 604 12.85 16.12 30.69
CA LYS A 604 12.21 17.33 30.18
C LYS A 604 10.75 17.06 29.81
N TYR A 605 9.94 18.10 29.73
CA TYR A 605 8.60 17.95 29.15
C TYR A 605 8.71 17.61 27.67
N LEU A 606 7.95 16.62 27.21
CA LEU A 606 7.99 16.13 25.85
C LEU A 606 6.67 16.48 25.12
N PRO A 607 6.67 17.43 24.17
CA PRO A 607 5.49 17.74 23.38
C PRO A 607 5.13 16.59 22.43
N TYR A 608 3.86 16.48 22.06
CA TYR A 608 3.46 15.65 20.93
C TYR A 608 4.05 16.21 19.64
N ILE A 609 4.45 15.34 18.72
CA ILE A 609 4.94 15.74 17.38
C ILE A 609 3.99 15.15 16.34
N VAL A 610 3.42 16.01 15.49
CA VAL A 610 2.55 15.62 14.38
C VAL A 610 3.24 15.93 13.06
N VAL A 611 3.59 14.91 12.32
CA VAL A 611 4.19 15.01 10.98
C VAL A 611 3.09 14.99 9.95
N VAL A 612 3.00 16.01 9.10
CA VAL A 612 1.99 16.12 8.05
C VAL A 612 2.66 16.14 6.68
N ILE A 613 2.34 15.15 5.86
CA ILE A 613 2.88 15.01 4.49
C ILE A 613 1.74 15.21 3.50
N ASP A 614 1.82 16.26 2.66
CA ASP A 614 0.76 16.58 1.69
C ASP A 614 0.67 15.57 0.55
N GLU A 615 1.79 15.17 -0.03
CA GLU A 615 1.80 14.25 -1.16
C GLU A 615 2.90 13.20 -1.01
N PHE A 616 2.53 12.07 -0.41
CA PHE A 616 3.46 10.96 -0.16
C PHE A 616 3.97 10.32 -1.46
N ALA A 617 3.14 10.30 -2.52
CA ALA A 617 3.55 9.77 -3.80
C ALA A 617 4.75 10.53 -4.40
N ASP A 618 4.82 11.85 -4.23
CA ASP A 618 5.90 12.64 -4.79
C ASP A 618 7.24 12.40 -4.07
N LEU A 619 7.22 12.02 -2.80
CA LEU A 619 8.42 11.62 -2.06
C LEU A 619 8.94 10.24 -2.47
N THR A 620 8.03 9.33 -2.83
CA THR A 620 8.39 7.94 -3.11
C THR A 620 8.57 7.63 -4.59
N MET A 621 7.90 8.37 -5.50
CA MET A 621 7.94 8.13 -6.94
C MET A 621 8.86 9.10 -7.69
N SER A 622 9.10 10.31 -7.17
CA SER A 622 9.84 11.39 -7.83
C SER A 622 11.30 11.52 -7.38
N SER A 623 11.79 10.66 -6.50
CA SER A 623 13.14 10.75 -5.88
C SER A 623 14.31 10.50 -6.86
N GLY A 624 14.08 10.69 -8.17
CA GLY A 624 15.12 10.63 -9.18
C GLY A 624 15.26 9.26 -9.86
N PHE A 625 15.71 9.30 -11.13
CA PHE A 625 16.05 8.13 -11.92
C PHE A 625 17.49 7.72 -11.57
N GLY A 626 17.67 6.51 -11.06
CA GLY A 626 18.96 5.95 -10.70
C GLY A 626 18.90 5.08 -9.45
N GLN A 627 20.03 4.52 -9.05
CA GLN A 627 20.11 3.72 -7.83
C GLN A 627 19.92 4.58 -6.57
N GLU A 628 20.45 5.81 -6.56
CA GLU A 628 20.33 6.77 -5.45
C GLU A 628 18.87 7.17 -5.19
N GLY A 629 18.11 7.53 -6.24
CA GLY A 629 16.70 7.88 -6.08
C GLY A 629 15.85 6.73 -5.56
N LYS A 630 16.14 5.49 -5.97
CA LYS A 630 15.47 4.30 -5.44
C LYS A 630 15.86 4.01 -3.98
N ALA A 631 17.10 4.25 -3.61
CA ALA A 631 17.58 4.10 -2.23
C ALA A 631 16.89 5.13 -1.32
N LEU A 632 16.85 6.39 -1.74
CA LEU A 632 16.16 7.47 -1.01
C LEU A 632 14.67 7.18 -0.81
N SER A 633 13.96 6.75 -1.86
CA SER A 633 12.53 6.39 -1.79
C SER A 633 12.29 5.23 -0.81
N ARG A 634 13.13 4.19 -0.82
CA ARG A 634 13.04 3.08 0.14
C ARG A 634 13.35 3.54 1.54
N GLY A 635 14.36 4.40 1.73
CA GLY A 635 14.73 4.97 3.02
C GLY A 635 13.59 5.77 3.64
N ILE A 636 12.95 6.66 2.86
CA ILE A 636 11.77 7.42 3.29
C ILE A 636 10.63 6.48 3.72
N SER A 637 10.33 5.47 2.88
CA SER A 637 9.28 4.51 3.20
C SER A 637 9.59 3.70 4.46
N SER A 638 10.86 3.29 4.64
CA SER A 638 11.32 2.54 5.83
C SER A 638 11.22 3.39 7.10
N ALA A 639 11.66 4.66 7.06
CA ALA A 639 11.56 5.59 8.18
C ALA A 639 10.09 5.84 8.60
N ILE A 640 9.20 6.06 7.62
CA ILE A 640 7.76 6.22 7.88
C ILE A 640 7.16 4.97 8.52
N ILE A 641 7.49 3.77 8.02
CA ILE A 641 6.99 2.51 8.60
C ILE A 641 7.52 2.34 10.02
N ARG A 642 8.81 2.63 10.28
CA ARG A 642 9.42 2.57 11.62
C ARG A 642 8.73 3.51 12.60
N LEU A 643 8.52 4.77 12.20
CA LEU A 643 7.79 5.76 13.00
C LEU A 643 6.33 5.32 13.23
N ALA A 644 5.66 4.79 12.21
CA ALA A 644 4.29 4.34 12.33
C ALA A 644 4.13 3.11 13.23
N GLN A 645 5.14 2.24 13.32
CA GLN A 645 5.12 1.07 14.22
C GLN A 645 5.36 1.43 15.68
N LYS A 646 6.23 2.40 15.96
CA LYS A 646 6.71 2.69 17.31
C LYS A 646 6.34 4.09 17.81
N GLY A 647 6.05 5.07 16.95
CA GLY A 647 5.87 6.48 17.31
C GLY A 647 4.77 6.75 18.34
N ARG A 648 3.72 5.93 18.39
CA ARG A 648 2.56 6.11 19.27
C ARG A 648 2.94 6.30 20.74
N ALA A 649 3.78 5.45 21.29
CA ALA A 649 4.17 5.51 22.70
C ALA A 649 5.06 6.73 22.99
N ALA A 650 5.90 7.13 22.02
CA ALA A 650 6.76 8.30 22.08
C ALA A 650 6.04 9.63 21.78
N GLY A 651 4.74 9.60 21.46
CA GLY A 651 3.94 10.77 21.11
C GLY A 651 4.26 11.39 19.75
N ILE A 652 4.71 10.58 18.79
CA ILE A 652 4.99 10.98 17.41
C ILE A 652 3.91 10.39 16.51
N HIS A 653 3.19 11.25 15.82
CA HIS A 653 2.04 10.88 14.99
C HIS A 653 2.25 11.31 13.54
N LEU A 654 1.83 10.46 12.59
CA LEU A 654 1.96 10.69 11.16
C LEU A 654 0.60 10.91 10.52
N ILE A 655 0.48 11.94 9.70
CA ILE A 655 -0.64 12.18 8.80
C ILE A 655 -0.05 12.19 7.38
N ILE A 656 -0.27 11.12 6.64
CA ILE A 656 0.20 11.03 5.25
C ILE A 656 -0.96 11.21 4.28
N ALA A 657 -0.76 12.06 3.30
CA ALA A 657 -1.78 12.29 2.30
C ALA A 657 -1.26 12.01 0.89
N THR A 658 -2.18 11.65 -0.03
CA THR A 658 -1.84 11.44 -1.44
C THR A 658 -3.04 11.68 -2.35
N GLN A 659 -2.79 12.24 -3.53
CA GLN A 659 -3.75 12.35 -4.64
C GLN A 659 -3.64 11.18 -5.61
N ARG A 660 -2.64 10.28 -5.41
CA ARG A 660 -2.37 9.11 -6.26
C ARG A 660 -2.50 7.82 -5.45
N PRO A 661 -3.74 7.36 -5.19
CA PRO A 661 -3.98 6.18 -4.36
C PRO A 661 -3.69 4.87 -5.13
N SER A 662 -2.47 4.70 -5.62
CA SER A 662 -2.03 3.47 -6.28
C SER A 662 -1.48 2.46 -5.27
N VAL A 663 -1.49 1.18 -5.61
CA VAL A 663 -0.94 0.11 -4.78
C VAL A 663 0.57 0.28 -4.55
N SER A 664 1.29 0.92 -5.49
CA SER A 664 2.71 1.24 -5.36
C SER A 664 2.99 2.34 -4.32
N VAL A 665 2.02 3.22 -4.04
CA VAL A 665 2.11 4.28 -3.03
C VAL A 665 1.54 3.82 -1.70
N ILE A 666 0.31 3.29 -1.70
CA ILE A 666 -0.37 2.76 -0.52
C ILE A 666 -0.15 1.25 -0.47
N THR A 667 1.02 0.85 0.02
CA THR A 667 1.40 -0.56 0.16
C THR A 667 0.65 -1.24 1.32
N GLY A 668 0.75 -2.58 1.39
CA GLY A 668 0.20 -3.35 2.51
C GLY A 668 0.76 -2.90 3.87
N ASP A 669 2.07 -2.62 3.93
CA ASP A 669 2.75 -2.18 5.15
C ASP A 669 2.24 -0.81 5.62
N ILE A 670 2.02 0.14 4.70
CA ILE A 670 1.39 1.43 5.02
C ILE A 670 -0.01 1.21 5.59
N LYS A 671 -0.85 0.39 4.94
CA LYS A 671 -2.22 0.14 5.41
C LYS A 671 -2.29 -0.52 6.78
N THR A 672 -1.36 -1.41 7.07
CA THR A 672 -1.29 -2.11 8.38
C THR A 672 -0.95 -1.15 9.51
N ASN A 673 -0.08 -0.17 9.25
CA ASN A 673 0.39 0.78 10.26
C ASN A 673 -0.43 2.08 10.33
N PHE A 674 -1.33 2.31 9.37
CA PHE A 674 -2.27 3.43 9.34
C PHE A 674 -3.72 2.92 9.49
N PRO A 675 -4.16 2.65 10.73
CA PRO A 675 -5.47 2.06 10.98
C PRO A 675 -6.63 3.03 10.72
N MET A 676 -6.39 4.33 10.84
CA MET A 676 -7.38 5.36 10.54
C MET A 676 -7.16 5.89 9.12
N ARG A 677 -8.24 5.94 8.33
CA ARG A 677 -8.16 6.33 6.93
C ARG A 677 -9.32 7.21 6.52
N ILE A 678 -9.01 8.23 5.73
CA ILE A 678 -9.98 9.13 5.12
C ILE A 678 -9.86 9.00 3.60
N ALA A 679 -10.95 8.67 2.94
CA ALA A 679 -11.05 8.70 1.50
C ALA A 679 -12.02 9.80 1.06
N PHE A 680 -11.51 10.85 0.46
CA PHE A 680 -12.29 11.76 -0.37
C PHE A 680 -12.68 11.08 -1.68
N ARG A 681 -13.51 11.73 -2.49
CA ARG A 681 -13.94 11.15 -3.76
C ARG A 681 -12.74 10.67 -4.60
N THR A 682 -12.82 9.42 -5.05
CA THR A 682 -11.85 8.80 -5.96
C THR A 682 -12.40 8.74 -7.38
N VAL A 683 -11.51 8.55 -8.37
CA VAL A 683 -11.90 8.41 -9.77
C VAL A 683 -12.43 7.02 -10.05
N SER A 684 -11.81 6.01 -9.44
CA SER A 684 -12.13 4.60 -9.69
C SER A 684 -12.51 3.87 -8.40
N ARG A 685 -13.24 2.76 -8.57
CA ARG A 685 -13.53 1.80 -7.50
C ARG A 685 -12.26 1.14 -6.95
N ILE A 686 -11.26 0.95 -7.80
CA ILE A 686 -9.97 0.35 -7.41
C ILE A 686 -9.24 1.28 -6.44
N ASP A 687 -9.25 2.59 -6.69
CA ASP A 687 -8.65 3.57 -5.79
C ASP A 687 -9.32 3.54 -4.40
N SER A 688 -10.67 3.45 -4.36
CA SER A 688 -11.39 3.29 -3.09
C SER A 688 -10.95 2.03 -2.34
N GLN A 689 -10.84 0.90 -3.04
CA GLN A 689 -10.36 -0.36 -2.45
C GLN A 689 -8.90 -0.28 -2.00
N THR A 690 -8.06 0.46 -2.70
CA THR A 690 -6.66 0.66 -2.31
C THR A 690 -6.56 1.44 -1.00
N ILE A 691 -7.42 2.43 -0.77
CA ILE A 691 -7.41 3.26 0.44
C ILE A 691 -8.11 2.53 1.60
N LEU A 692 -9.37 2.09 1.39
CA LEU A 692 -10.30 1.67 2.44
C LEU A 692 -10.50 0.14 2.52
N ASP A 693 -9.85 -0.64 1.67
CA ASP A 693 -10.12 -2.08 1.46
C ASP A 693 -11.58 -2.38 1.04
N SER A 694 -12.36 -1.34 0.77
CA SER A 694 -13.77 -1.42 0.38
C SER A 694 -14.12 -0.39 -0.70
N PRO A 695 -15.10 -0.70 -1.57
CA PRO A 695 -15.59 0.27 -2.55
C PRO A 695 -16.51 1.29 -1.88
N GLY A 696 -16.69 2.45 -2.51
CA GLY A 696 -17.67 3.46 -2.09
C GLY A 696 -17.20 4.89 -2.25
N ALA A 697 -15.89 5.17 -2.20
CA ALA A 697 -15.38 6.54 -2.35
C ALA A 697 -15.55 7.07 -3.78
N GLU A 698 -15.67 6.19 -4.79
CA GLU A 698 -16.00 6.57 -6.17
C GLU A 698 -17.42 7.16 -6.32
N ASN A 699 -18.32 6.86 -5.38
CA ASN A 699 -19.70 7.31 -5.38
C ASN A 699 -19.93 8.58 -4.57
N LEU A 700 -18.89 9.16 -3.99
CA LEU A 700 -18.96 10.42 -3.26
C LEU A 700 -19.23 11.60 -4.20
N ILE A 701 -19.80 12.68 -3.66
CA ILE A 701 -20.15 13.87 -4.42
C ILE A 701 -18.90 14.69 -4.73
N GLY A 702 -17.89 14.66 -3.86
CA GLY A 702 -16.73 15.56 -3.87
C GLY A 702 -16.96 16.78 -2.97
N LYS A 703 -16.11 17.81 -3.09
CA LYS A 703 -16.19 19.04 -2.28
C LYS A 703 -16.21 18.79 -0.77
N GLY A 704 -15.33 17.89 -0.31
CA GLY A 704 -15.22 17.55 1.10
C GLY A 704 -16.13 16.41 1.58
N ASP A 705 -16.96 15.82 0.70
CA ASP A 705 -17.67 14.58 1.02
C ASP A 705 -16.65 13.41 1.07
N MET A 706 -16.60 12.71 2.18
CA MET A 706 -15.57 11.70 2.46
C MET A 706 -16.11 10.48 3.18
N LEU A 707 -15.38 9.38 3.09
CA LEU A 707 -15.54 8.19 3.91
C LEU A 707 -14.43 8.16 4.97
N PHE A 708 -14.82 8.07 6.21
CA PHE A 708 -13.96 7.93 7.37
C PHE A 708 -13.98 6.49 7.87
N TYR A 709 -12.82 5.86 7.95
CA TYR A 709 -12.63 4.50 8.44
C TYR A 709 -11.74 4.51 9.68
N ALA A 710 -12.24 3.98 10.78
CA ALA A 710 -11.55 3.91 12.07
C ALA A 710 -11.34 2.45 12.55
N GLY A 711 -11.05 1.54 11.62
CA GLY A 711 -10.70 0.14 11.93
C GLY A 711 -11.85 -0.86 11.89
N VAL A 712 -13.12 -0.44 12.01
CA VAL A 712 -14.29 -1.34 12.03
C VAL A 712 -15.26 -1.00 10.91
N GLU A 713 -15.85 0.17 10.93
CA GLU A 713 -16.87 0.60 9.99
C GLU A 713 -16.47 1.87 9.25
N THR A 714 -17.05 2.05 8.07
CA THR A 714 -16.84 3.23 7.24
C THR A 714 -18.03 4.16 7.41
N GLU A 715 -17.78 5.35 7.95
CA GLU A 715 -18.77 6.40 8.15
C GLU A 715 -18.66 7.47 7.07
N ARG A 716 -19.78 7.94 6.53
CA ARG A 716 -19.79 9.06 5.59
C ARG A 716 -19.89 10.38 6.34
N ILE A 717 -18.96 11.28 6.06
CA ILE A 717 -18.83 12.56 6.75
C ILE A 717 -18.69 13.66 5.69
N GLN A 718 -19.36 14.78 5.89
CA GLN A 718 -19.05 16.01 5.19
C GLN A 718 -17.95 16.73 5.96
N CYS A 719 -16.77 16.85 5.37
CA CYS A 719 -15.65 17.59 5.92
C CYS A 719 -16.03 19.03 6.18
N ALA A 720 -15.56 19.58 7.29
CA ALA A 720 -15.67 21.01 7.54
C ALA A 720 -14.94 21.80 6.46
N TYR A 721 -15.37 23.01 6.24
CA TYR A 721 -14.74 23.91 5.27
C TYR A 721 -14.01 25.04 6.00
N VAL A 722 -12.79 25.27 5.59
CA VAL A 722 -11.96 26.42 5.97
C VAL A 722 -11.28 26.94 4.69
N SER A 723 -11.32 28.23 4.48
CA SER A 723 -10.64 28.85 3.35
C SER A 723 -9.17 29.10 3.62
N THR A 724 -8.37 29.28 2.57
CA THR A 724 -6.96 29.64 2.70
C THR A 724 -6.78 30.97 3.42
N ASP A 725 -7.69 31.95 3.20
CA ASP A 725 -7.68 33.24 3.87
C ASP A 725 -7.91 33.12 5.38
N GLU A 726 -8.74 32.18 5.82
CA GLU A 726 -8.95 31.93 7.25
C GLU A 726 -7.69 31.31 7.89
N ILE A 727 -7.05 30.37 7.22
CA ILE A 727 -5.78 29.78 7.67
C ILE A 727 -4.69 30.86 7.74
N ASP A 728 -4.64 31.76 6.76
CA ASP A 728 -3.70 32.89 6.73
C ASP A 728 -3.92 33.85 7.92
N LYS A 729 -5.17 34.13 8.29
CA LYS A 729 -5.52 34.92 9.46
C LYS A 729 -5.10 34.23 10.77
N ILE A 730 -5.35 32.93 10.91
CA ILE A 730 -4.97 32.12 12.07
C ILE A 730 -3.45 32.13 12.25
N THR A 731 -2.71 31.83 11.18
CA THR A 731 -1.25 31.78 11.23
C THR A 731 -0.61 33.15 11.49
N LYS A 732 -1.14 34.21 10.91
CA LYS A 732 -0.73 35.60 11.22
C LYS A 732 -1.03 35.99 12.66
N PHE A 733 -2.18 35.60 13.20
CA PHE A 733 -2.51 35.88 14.60
C PHE A 733 -1.52 35.18 15.54
N ILE A 734 -1.14 33.93 15.26
CA ILE A 734 -0.15 33.23 16.05
C ILE A 734 1.25 33.85 15.89
N GLU A 735 1.66 34.19 14.66
CA GLU A 735 2.94 34.83 14.36
C GLU A 735 3.11 36.19 15.08
N SER A 736 2.02 36.95 15.23
CA SER A 736 2.03 38.27 15.87
C SER A 736 2.28 38.22 17.36
N GLN A 737 2.19 37.05 17.99
CA GLN A 737 2.47 36.86 19.42
C GLN A 737 3.95 36.59 19.66
N ASN A 738 4.38 36.85 20.91
CA ASN A 738 5.74 36.50 21.29
C ASN A 738 5.95 34.99 21.26
N GLY A 739 6.91 34.54 20.45
CA GLY A 739 7.37 33.17 20.45
C GLY A 739 8.29 32.85 21.62
N TYR A 740 8.77 31.61 21.65
CA TYR A 740 9.75 31.20 22.64
C TYR A 740 11.02 32.07 22.58
N LYS A 741 11.69 32.29 23.72
CA LYS A 741 12.98 32.95 23.76
C LYS A 741 14.11 31.98 23.39
N ALA A 742 15.22 32.50 22.89
CA ALA A 742 16.35 31.68 22.42
C ALA A 742 16.93 30.69 23.44
N CYS A 743 16.71 30.90 24.74
CA CYS A 743 17.16 29.98 25.79
C CYS A 743 16.37 28.64 25.83
N TYR A 744 15.28 28.53 25.13
CA TYR A 744 14.41 27.37 25.11
C TYR A 744 14.28 26.78 23.69
N THR A 745 15.38 26.50 23.02
CA THR A 745 15.36 25.83 21.71
C THR A 745 14.12 26.17 20.86
N THR A 746 13.97 27.43 20.51
CA THR A 746 12.92 27.88 19.59
C THR A 746 13.49 28.31 18.26
N PRO A 747 13.15 27.69 17.19
CA PRO A 747 12.18 26.60 17.06
C PRO A 747 12.56 25.32 17.81
N TYR A 748 11.64 24.34 17.92
CA TYR A 748 11.96 23.05 18.53
C TYR A 748 12.93 22.31 17.60
N TYR A 749 14.19 22.20 18.01
CA TYR A 749 15.19 21.51 17.21
C TYR A 749 15.12 20.00 17.40
N LEU A 750 14.99 19.31 16.28
CA LEU A 750 15.11 17.86 16.21
C LEU A 750 16.60 17.47 16.35
N PRO A 751 16.92 16.26 16.83
CA PRO A 751 18.28 15.76 16.85
C PRO A 751 18.87 15.68 15.44
N GLU A 752 20.20 15.74 15.33
CA GLU A 752 20.87 15.55 14.04
C GLU A 752 20.52 14.18 13.45
N PRO A 753 20.19 14.10 12.15
CA PRO A 753 19.96 12.82 11.50
C PRO A 753 21.26 11.99 11.58
N PRO A 754 21.16 10.66 11.72
CA PRO A 754 22.34 9.80 11.65
C PRO A 754 23.04 10.07 10.32
N SER A 755 24.35 10.37 10.39
CA SER A 755 25.14 10.60 9.20
C SER A 755 24.97 9.44 8.24
N THR A 756 24.51 9.70 7.01
CA THR A 756 24.28 8.71 5.95
C THR A 756 25.57 7.97 5.55
N ASP A 757 26.71 8.39 6.05
CA ASP A 757 28.01 7.78 5.86
C ASP A 757 28.20 6.45 6.66
N GLY A 758 27.21 6.04 7.46
CA GLY A 758 27.30 4.87 8.35
C GLY A 758 26.47 3.63 7.97
N GLU A 759 25.49 3.66 7.05
CA GLU A 759 24.57 2.54 6.83
C GLU A 759 24.29 2.13 5.37
N SER A 760 25.00 2.65 4.38
CA SER A 760 24.97 2.06 3.05
C SER A 760 26.16 1.07 2.92
N GLY A 761 25.88 -0.22 3.04
CA GLY A 761 26.80 -1.28 2.62
C GLY A 761 27.18 -1.11 1.15
N GLY A 762 28.24 -0.34 0.89
CA GLY A 762 28.81 -0.10 -0.41
C GLY A 762 30.03 0.80 -0.27
N ALA A 763 31.16 0.18 -0.15
CA ALA A 763 32.55 0.62 -0.38
C ALA A 763 32.81 2.15 -0.47
N GLY A 764 33.50 2.75 0.54
CA GLY A 764 34.37 3.88 0.34
C GLY A 764 34.20 5.14 1.17
N GLY A 765 33.73 5.07 2.44
CA GLY A 765 33.91 6.17 3.42
C GLY A 765 35.14 5.95 4.31
N PRO A 766 35.78 6.98 4.88
CA PRO A 766 36.90 6.77 5.81
C PRO A 766 36.41 5.94 7.01
N ILE A 767 36.98 4.76 7.10
CA ILE A 767 36.73 3.80 8.18
C ILE A 767 37.18 4.47 9.47
N ASP A 768 36.30 4.53 10.46
CA ASP A 768 36.71 4.91 11.82
C ASP A 768 37.64 3.81 12.38
N ILE A 769 38.93 4.01 12.18
CA ILE A 769 40.00 3.09 12.54
C ILE A 769 40.21 3.08 14.06
N SER A 770 39.55 3.99 14.80
CA SER A 770 39.72 4.15 16.24
C SER A 770 39.11 3.05 17.10
N LYS A 771 38.31 2.15 16.53
CA LYS A 771 37.75 0.98 17.20
C LYS A 771 37.95 -0.28 16.40
N ILE A 772 39.04 -0.99 16.67
CA ILE A 772 39.32 -2.31 16.10
C ILE A 772 38.31 -3.32 16.68
N ASP A 773 37.74 -4.17 15.84
CA ASP A 773 36.83 -5.24 16.28
C ASP A 773 37.62 -6.32 17.02
N ASP A 774 37.09 -6.81 18.14
CA ASP A 774 37.74 -7.86 18.96
C ASP A 774 38.10 -9.11 18.16
N MET A 775 37.41 -9.40 17.06
CA MET A 775 37.65 -10.53 16.18
C MET A 775 38.59 -10.22 15.01
N PHE A 776 39.19 -9.00 14.97
CA PHE A 776 40.07 -8.61 13.88
C PHE A 776 41.26 -9.55 13.69
N ALA A 777 41.98 -9.90 14.78
CA ALA A 777 43.13 -10.78 14.72
C ALA A 777 42.76 -12.20 14.22
N ASP A 778 41.66 -12.75 14.71
CA ASP A 778 41.20 -14.07 14.31
C ASP A 778 40.70 -14.09 12.85
N ALA A 779 40.04 -13.02 12.41
CA ALA A 779 39.65 -12.85 11.02
C ALA A 779 40.87 -12.72 10.10
N ALA A 780 41.89 -11.98 10.49
CA ALA A 780 43.16 -11.83 9.76
C ALA A 780 43.86 -13.18 9.58
N ARG A 781 44.02 -13.94 10.66
CA ARG A 781 44.60 -15.30 10.62
C ARG A 781 43.79 -16.24 9.73
N LEU A 782 42.48 -16.16 9.80
CA LEU A 782 41.55 -16.97 9.00
C LEU A 782 41.65 -16.65 7.50
N VAL A 783 41.71 -15.37 7.13
CA VAL A 783 41.82 -14.92 5.74
C VAL A 783 43.16 -15.34 5.14
N VAL A 784 44.26 -15.13 5.86
CA VAL A 784 45.60 -15.54 5.41
C VAL A 784 45.72 -17.06 5.33
N SER A 785 45.23 -17.84 6.31
CA SER A 785 45.25 -19.29 6.26
C SER A 785 44.45 -19.88 5.11
N SER A 786 43.34 -19.25 4.74
CA SER A 786 42.49 -19.68 3.62
C SER A 786 42.91 -19.10 2.27
N GLN A 787 43.81 -18.13 2.25
CA GLN A 787 44.20 -17.34 1.08
C GLN A 787 43.03 -16.79 0.28
N ARG A 788 41.98 -16.36 1.04
CA ARG A 788 40.71 -15.97 0.46
C ARG A 788 40.01 -14.88 1.29
N GLY A 789 39.97 -13.66 0.78
CA GLY A 789 39.28 -12.53 1.41
C GLY A 789 37.78 -12.53 1.12
N SER A 790 37.02 -13.43 1.80
CA SER A 790 35.60 -13.59 1.60
C SER A 790 34.82 -13.24 2.86
N THR A 791 33.98 -12.21 2.79
CA THR A 791 33.07 -11.81 3.86
C THR A 791 32.14 -12.96 4.29
N SER A 792 31.66 -13.77 3.32
CA SER A 792 30.82 -14.94 3.59
C SER A 792 31.56 -16.05 4.33
N ASP A 793 32.88 -16.19 4.12
CA ASP A 793 33.68 -17.17 4.85
C ASP A 793 33.93 -16.72 6.30
N LEU A 794 34.17 -15.42 6.54
CA LEU A 794 34.24 -14.83 7.88
C LEU A 794 32.92 -15.02 8.63
N GLN A 795 31.80 -14.70 7.98
CA GLN A 795 30.48 -14.88 8.57
C GLN A 795 30.23 -16.33 9.03
N ARG A 796 30.51 -17.30 8.17
CA ARG A 796 30.24 -18.70 8.41
C ARG A 796 31.19 -19.34 9.42
N LYS A 797 32.50 -19.01 9.36
CA LYS A 797 33.52 -19.65 10.18
C LYS A 797 33.66 -19.03 11.57
N LEU A 798 33.42 -17.71 11.69
CA LEU A 798 33.50 -16.98 12.95
C LEU A 798 32.12 -16.70 13.57
N GLY A 799 31.01 -17.14 12.95
CA GLY A 799 29.66 -16.96 13.47
C GLY A 799 29.21 -15.49 13.51
N LEU A 800 29.75 -14.63 12.64
CA LEU A 800 29.53 -13.19 12.64
C LEU A 800 28.28 -12.82 11.83
N GLY A 801 27.59 -11.74 12.21
CA GLY A 801 26.58 -11.12 11.35
C GLY A 801 27.21 -10.50 10.10
N TYR A 802 26.47 -10.43 8.98
CA TYR A 802 26.97 -9.95 7.69
C TYR A 802 27.61 -8.55 7.76
N ALA A 803 26.97 -7.61 8.47
CA ALA A 803 27.48 -6.25 8.63
C ALA A 803 28.79 -6.19 9.45
N ARG A 804 28.93 -7.05 10.50
CA ARG A 804 30.15 -7.13 11.29
C ARG A 804 31.30 -7.76 10.51
N ALA A 805 31.02 -8.83 9.77
CA ALA A 805 32.02 -9.47 8.89
C ALA A 805 32.49 -8.55 7.76
N GLY A 806 31.59 -7.68 7.24
CA GLY A 806 31.92 -6.63 6.29
C GLY A 806 32.89 -5.60 6.87
N ARG A 807 32.58 -5.04 8.04
CA ARG A 807 33.46 -4.08 8.74
C ARG A 807 34.85 -4.64 9.04
N ILE A 808 34.92 -5.88 9.53
CA ILE A 808 36.20 -6.55 9.76
C ILE A 808 36.99 -6.71 8.45
N MET A 809 36.31 -7.06 7.35
CA MET A 809 36.97 -7.16 6.03
C MET A 809 37.52 -5.82 5.56
N ASP A 810 36.83 -4.71 5.84
CA ASP A 810 37.28 -3.35 5.53
C ASP A 810 38.44 -2.92 6.43
N GLN A 811 38.46 -3.33 7.71
CA GLN A 811 39.60 -3.14 8.59
C GLN A 811 40.82 -3.94 8.13
N LEU A 812 40.63 -5.15 7.62
CA LEU A 812 41.70 -5.96 7.02
C LEU A 812 42.28 -5.34 5.74
N GLU A 813 41.46 -4.63 4.95
CA GLU A 813 41.91 -3.82 3.81
C GLU A 813 42.74 -2.61 4.28
N ALA A 814 42.25 -1.87 5.28
CA ALA A 814 42.97 -0.74 5.85
C ALA A 814 44.29 -1.14 6.51
N ALA A 815 44.36 -2.35 7.06
CA ALA A 815 45.60 -2.92 7.61
C ALA A 815 46.53 -3.49 6.52
N GLY A 816 46.12 -3.53 5.25
CA GLY A 816 46.93 -4.08 4.13
C GLY A 816 46.98 -5.60 4.07
N VAL A 817 46.12 -6.31 4.81
CA VAL A 817 46.05 -7.78 4.78
C VAL A 817 45.36 -8.28 3.52
N VAL A 818 44.34 -7.55 3.05
CA VAL A 818 43.61 -7.84 1.81
C VAL A 818 43.58 -6.63 0.89
N GLY A 819 43.46 -6.88 -0.40
CA GLY A 819 43.32 -5.84 -1.43
C GLY A 819 41.89 -5.30 -1.54
N PRO A 820 41.67 -4.25 -2.36
CA PRO A 820 40.36 -3.59 -2.52
C PRO A 820 39.33 -4.55 -3.12
N GLN A 821 38.07 -4.20 -2.90
CA GLN A 821 36.92 -5.01 -3.35
C GLN A 821 36.79 -4.93 -4.90
N ASP A 822 36.80 -6.09 -5.58
CA ASP A 822 36.53 -6.21 -7.02
C ASP A 822 35.14 -6.86 -7.24
N GLY A 823 34.08 -6.04 -7.23
CA GLY A 823 32.71 -6.49 -7.43
C GLY A 823 32.25 -7.53 -6.39
N SER A 824 31.75 -8.67 -6.87
CA SER A 824 31.27 -9.78 -6.00
C SER A 824 32.32 -10.86 -5.74
N LYS A 825 33.54 -10.70 -6.23
CA LYS A 825 34.61 -11.67 -6.05
C LYS A 825 35.25 -11.54 -4.65
N PRO A 826 35.79 -12.64 -4.09
CA PRO A 826 36.58 -12.56 -2.86
C PRO A 826 37.78 -11.62 -3.06
N ARG A 827 38.12 -10.79 -2.07
CA ARG A 827 39.26 -9.88 -2.12
C ARG A 827 40.57 -10.68 -2.18
N GLN A 828 41.55 -10.16 -2.86
CA GLN A 828 42.87 -10.77 -2.95
C GLN A 828 43.57 -10.64 -1.59
N VAL A 829 44.19 -11.70 -1.13
CA VAL A 829 45.02 -11.69 0.10
C VAL A 829 46.42 -11.20 -0.31
N LEU A 830 46.92 -10.18 0.34
CA LEU A 830 48.19 -9.53 0.03
C LEU A 830 49.36 -10.12 0.83
N VAL A 831 49.07 -10.68 2.01
CA VAL A 831 50.01 -11.26 2.96
C VAL A 831 50.04 -12.78 2.80
N SER A 832 51.22 -13.34 2.60
CA SER A 832 51.41 -14.79 2.46
C SER A 832 52.16 -15.43 3.62
N ASP A 833 52.87 -14.62 4.43
CA ASP A 833 53.67 -15.11 5.57
C ASP A 833 53.00 -14.78 6.90
N TYR A 834 52.98 -15.77 7.80
CA TYR A 834 52.41 -15.61 9.13
C TYR A 834 53.23 -14.68 10.04
N ALA A 835 54.54 -14.58 9.85
CA ALA A 835 55.39 -13.66 10.60
C ALA A 835 55.08 -12.18 10.22
N GLU A 836 54.87 -11.91 8.93
CA GLU A 836 54.45 -10.62 8.41
C GLU A 836 53.05 -10.26 8.92
N LEU A 837 52.10 -11.23 8.94
CA LEU A 837 50.76 -11.01 9.45
C LEU A 837 50.76 -10.61 10.93
N GLU A 838 51.50 -11.29 11.82
CA GLU A 838 51.56 -10.96 13.23
C GLU A 838 52.20 -9.59 13.49
N SER A 839 53.18 -9.21 12.69
CA SER A 839 53.75 -7.86 12.68
C SER A 839 52.72 -6.79 12.35
N ILE A 840 51.88 -7.04 11.32
CA ILE A 840 50.81 -6.14 10.89
C ILE A 840 49.74 -6.06 11.99
N ILE A 841 49.31 -7.18 12.56
CA ILE A 841 48.32 -7.21 13.62
C ILE A 841 48.83 -6.38 14.82
N THR A 842 50.06 -6.61 15.27
CA THR A 842 50.65 -5.91 16.42
C THR A 842 50.78 -4.42 16.14
N SER A 843 51.29 -4.02 14.96
CA SER A 843 51.45 -2.61 14.58
C SER A 843 50.12 -1.88 14.43
N PHE A 844 49.08 -2.58 13.94
CA PHE A 844 47.77 -1.98 13.73
C PHE A 844 46.99 -1.85 15.07
N THR A 845 47.16 -2.81 15.99
CA THR A 845 46.56 -2.76 17.32
C THR A 845 47.25 -1.69 18.18
N THR A 846 48.59 -1.62 18.22
CA THR A 846 49.36 -0.62 19.03
C THR A 846 49.19 0.82 18.55
N ARG A 847 48.82 1.03 17.28
CA ARG A 847 48.59 2.36 16.71
C ARG A 847 47.24 2.94 17.13
N ASN A 848 46.33 2.12 17.61
CA ASN A 848 44.96 2.48 17.93
C ASN A 848 44.59 2.29 19.43
N GLU A 849 45.53 1.85 20.25
CA GLU A 849 45.52 2.05 21.71
C GLU A 849 46.14 3.43 22.06
#